data_4e41cb5e7a4542f4125b0b83f7224a1a
#
_entry.id   4e41cb5e7a4542f4125b0b83f7224a1a
#
_cell.length_a   1.000
_cell.length_b   1.000
_cell.length_c   1.000
_cell.angle_alpha   90.00
_cell.angle_beta   90.00
_cell.angle_gamma   90.00
#
_symmetry.space_group_name_H-M   'P 1'
#
loop_
_entity.id
_entity.type
_entity.pdbx_description
1 polymer ?
#
loop_
_entity_poly.entity_id
_entity_poly.type
_entity_poly.pdbx_seq_one_letter_code
_entity_poly.pdbx_strand_id
1 'polypeptide(L)'
;MKKYKSLIAMLLAIVMTAALLSGCGPSISVETQPPAPSATSGNDTPDTPDEPQQNNTLTYAPGTTLRTAVGYNNAKTGITFDAEVAGEGITLADGVTYHTGELKPTWVEVQNALDIVFEDHYQGQSASNEFDYWKERLNEVDMVSGTAVKLNDNGVAGNMVNIAEYLDMMPNFKAYLDANPIVRMSITGDTSTGAIYFSPYFDGVNDIERMPLMRTDWVEALLNGEGEFTASGSNKTASPAYQPYMPTSGKVEVDVVKADGSGVEKVTKDYDAAGNIIDKMNAAGSMDGVAAVNMLRTYIDEAYNGYYGTDRADLFVGQNAAWDADELVALLRCVVANPQTLNGTNSVQGLFSREDDNNQRRVDMFRFAGTLFGVRGLESRQEYLYVGDDNQMHDARQEEATYEAMNRMNAMVKEGLISKAFVDMSTENSGTYLENDLGFMHYDYNQTQTLYNATKLNQNEGEEGEKYMAVMVPVARWYDGSNADGVYMRFTESWRSVKTDGWGISVAGVGNDQDKLYACLALIDFAYSEKGQILMSYGPDAFIKTNSDGSYVTFNFNGEQWPEIADDTRTELWDKAGGNYTNYARQYLGSTLSFLKSQAFEYQCTHDVGREGAGYISTAIGLGTIKHPELGMASNPWYTIVPTVLPTTKVEKENVTGYTELNEKFNQNKGGENMLLDAILNGVQDPAGTASTVTNDWSGKQYLAIMQGAWERDIAYYDTLK
;
A
#
# COMPACT_ATOMS: atom_id res chain seq x y z
N MET A 1 34.74 13.69 -6.87
CA MET A 1 33.29 13.65 -7.06
C MET A 1 32.55 12.78 -6.06
N LYS A 2 33.01 11.52 -5.70
CA LYS A 2 32.35 10.66 -4.69
C LYS A 2 32.05 11.32 -3.32
N LYS A 3 32.88 12.23 -2.83
CA LYS A 3 32.63 12.92 -1.53
C LYS A 3 31.51 13.97 -1.56
N TYR A 4 31.12 14.44 -2.73
CA TYR A 4 30.03 15.44 -2.85
C TYR A 4 28.65 14.81 -2.95
N LYS A 5 28.51 13.59 -3.53
CA LYS A 5 27.23 12.89 -3.63
C LYS A 5 26.69 12.44 -2.25
N SER A 6 27.60 11.97 -1.36
CA SER A 6 27.23 11.62 0.02
C SER A 6 26.81 12.85 0.86
N LEU A 7 27.39 14.02 0.56
CA LEU A 7 27.03 15.25 1.25
C LEU A 7 25.67 15.80 0.77
N ILE A 8 25.34 15.56 -0.50
CA ILE A 8 24.06 15.96 -1.12
C ILE A 8 22.92 15.06 -0.61
N ALA A 9 23.15 13.77 -0.48
CA ALA A 9 22.16 12.85 0.12
C ALA A 9 21.89 13.19 1.59
N MET A 10 22.92 13.58 2.36
CA MET A 10 22.76 14.01 3.75
C MET A 10 22.12 15.40 3.88
N LEU A 11 22.33 16.29 2.91
CA LEU A 11 21.64 17.60 2.82
C LEU A 11 20.18 17.44 2.37
N LEU A 12 19.88 16.50 1.47
CA LEU A 12 18.50 16.18 1.06
C LEU A 12 17.66 15.63 2.20
N ALA A 13 18.23 14.76 3.06
CA ALA A 13 17.55 14.30 4.27
C ALA A 13 17.24 15.44 5.25
N ILE A 14 18.13 16.45 5.35
CA ILE A 14 17.93 17.62 6.20
C ILE A 14 16.91 18.60 5.58
N VAL A 15 16.83 18.70 4.25
CA VAL A 15 15.87 19.56 3.56
C VAL A 15 14.47 18.94 3.57
N MET A 16 14.33 17.62 3.47
CA MET A 16 13.02 16.95 3.65
C MET A 16 12.42 17.18 5.02
N THR A 17 13.24 17.21 6.09
CA THR A 17 12.78 17.56 7.45
C THR A 17 12.33 19.02 7.57
N ALA A 18 12.89 19.94 6.78
CA ALA A 18 12.53 21.36 6.82
C ALA A 18 11.27 21.68 6.00
N ALA A 19 10.99 20.94 4.92
CA ALA A 19 9.81 21.13 4.08
C ALA A 19 8.51 20.66 4.75
N LEU A 20 8.59 19.65 5.61
CA LEU A 20 7.46 19.15 6.40
C LEU A 20 7.06 20.09 7.57
N LEU A 21 7.92 21.07 7.91
CA LEU A 21 7.66 22.04 8.99
C LEU A 21 7.06 23.36 8.50
N SER A 22 6.83 23.57 7.20
CA SER A 22 6.30 24.82 6.63
C SER A 22 4.81 24.78 6.24
N GLY A 23 4.08 23.72 6.58
CA GLY A 23 2.62 23.68 6.48
C GLY A 23 1.99 24.50 7.60
N CYS A 24 1.55 25.71 7.30
CA CYS A 24 0.88 26.63 8.22
C CYS A 24 -0.41 26.04 8.79
N GLY A 25 -0.36 25.52 10.02
CA GLY A 25 -1.52 25.45 10.92
C GLY A 25 -1.40 26.53 11.99
N PRO A 26 -2.49 27.03 12.57
CA PRO A 26 -2.42 28.12 13.53
C PRO A 26 -1.72 27.68 14.82
N SER A 27 -0.72 28.44 15.22
CA SER A 27 0.01 28.27 16.47
C SER A 27 -0.93 28.46 17.66
N ILE A 28 -1.18 27.39 18.39
CA ILE A 28 -1.74 27.48 19.75
C ILE A 28 -0.55 27.62 20.71
N SER A 29 -0.41 28.78 21.28
CA SER A 29 0.53 29.04 22.36
C SER A 29 0.08 28.31 23.62
N VAL A 30 0.84 27.35 24.07
CA VAL A 30 0.69 26.75 25.40
C VAL A 30 1.33 27.72 26.43
N GLU A 31 0.53 28.39 27.16
CA GLU A 31 0.95 29.15 28.34
C GLU A 31 1.30 28.15 29.45
N THR A 32 2.55 28.18 29.88
CA THR A 32 3.01 27.48 31.08
C THR A 32 2.43 28.16 32.32
N GLN A 33 1.56 27.47 33.02
CA GLN A 33 1.10 27.93 34.35
C GLN A 33 2.19 27.75 35.42
N PRO A 34 2.38 28.75 36.31
CA PRO A 34 3.24 28.59 37.46
C PRO A 34 2.55 27.78 38.57
N PRO A 35 3.30 27.21 39.52
CA PRO A 35 2.76 26.34 40.56
C PRO A 35 1.89 27.08 41.56
N ALA A 36 0.77 26.45 41.92
CA ALA A 36 -0.20 26.97 42.88
C ALA A 36 0.34 26.98 44.33
N PRO A 37 -0.02 27.97 45.14
CA PRO A 37 0.32 28.00 46.57
C PRO A 37 -0.65 27.16 47.39
N SER A 38 -0.10 26.54 48.45
CA SER A 38 -0.83 25.84 49.50
C SER A 38 -1.84 26.74 50.18
N ALA A 39 -3.07 26.30 50.34
CA ALA A 39 -4.05 26.92 51.22
C ALA A 39 -4.64 25.90 52.19
N THR A 40 -4.60 26.26 53.43
CA THR A 40 -5.14 25.58 54.60
C THR A 40 -6.62 25.85 54.81
N SER A 41 -7.27 24.82 55.36
CA SER A 41 -8.43 24.78 56.29
C SER A 41 -9.84 25.17 55.85
N GLY A 42 -10.68 24.16 55.92
CA GLY A 42 -11.90 24.13 56.74
C GLY A 42 -13.19 24.64 56.12
N ASN A 43 -14.07 23.67 55.80
CA ASN A 43 -15.44 23.66 56.36
C ASN A 43 -16.20 22.41 55.96
N ASP A 44 -16.83 21.81 56.94
CA ASP A 44 -17.71 20.63 56.83
C ASP A 44 -18.94 20.91 55.96
N THR A 45 -19.24 20.04 55.05
CA THR A 45 -20.57 19.82 54.49
C THR A 45 -20.81 18.28 54.30
N PRO A 46 -22.04 17.78 54.47
CA PRO A 46 -22.27 16.37 54.76
C PRO A 46 -22.08 15.44 53.54
N ASP A 47 -21.64 14.24 53.85
CA ASP A 47 -21.45 13.09 53.01
C ASP A 47 -22.56 12.88 51.98
N THR A 48 -22.25 13.01 50.72
CA THR A 48 -22.91 12.28 49.64
C THR A 48 -22.26 10.91 49.57
N PRO A 49 -23.00 9.79 49.39
CA PRO A 49 -22.40 8.48 49.26
C PRO A 49 -21.45 8.44 48.05
N ASP A 50 -20.20 8.02 48.30
CA ASP A 50 -19.23 7.71 47.25
C ASP A 50 -19.87 6.81 46.20
N GLU A 51 -20.04 7.28 44.97
CA GLU A 51 -20.13 6.42 43.84
C GLU A 51 -18.85 5.56 43.82
N PRO A 52 -18.94 4.25 43.65
CA PRO A 52 -17.74 3.40 43.57
C PRO A 52 -16.85 3.94 42.46
N GLN A 53 -15.64 4.40 42.79
CA GLN A 53 -14.59 4.67 41.82
C GLN A 53 -14.45 3.40 40.99
N GLN A 54 -14.90 3.43 39.75
CA GLN A 54 -14.59 2.36 38.80
C GLN A 54 -13.08 2.28 38.72
N ASN A 55 -12.52 1.12 39.05
CA ASN A 55 -11.12 0.81 38.79
C ASN A 55 -10.91 0.81 37.27
N ASN A 56 -10.41 1.92 36.72
CA ASN A 56 -10.13 2.07 35.27
C ASN A 56 -8.85 1.34 34.86
N THR A 57 -8.61 0.15 35.38
CA THR A 57 -7.41 -0.63 35.10
C THR A 57 -7.78 -2.08 34.82
N LEU A 58 -7.27 -2.62 33.70
CA LEU A 58 -7.40 -4.05 33.40
C LEU A 58 -6.57 -4.86 34.40
N THR A 59 -7.24 -5.50 35.35
CA THR A 59 -6.59 -6.34 36.38
C THR A 59 -7.07 -7.78 36.23
N TYR A 60 -6.14 -8.72 36.09
CA TYR A 60 -6.40 -10.15 35.93
C TYR A 60 -5.36 -10.96 36.70
N ALA A 61 -5.63 -12.25 36.92
CA ALA A 61 -4.75 -13.15 37.66
C ALA A 61 -3.44 -13.40 36.88
N PRO A 62 -2.27 -13.33 37.54
CA PRO A 62 -1.00 -13.74 36.93
C PRO A 62 -1.04 -15.15 36.35
N GLY A 63 -0.47 -15.36 35.18
CA GLY A 63 -0.47 -16.66 34.50
C GLY A 63 -1.82 -17.03 33.87
N THR A 64 -2.74 -16.07 33.68
CA THR A 64 -3.99 -16.31 32.94
C THR A 64 -3.71 -16.87 31.55
N THR A 65 -4.31 -18.01 31.23
CA THR A 65 -4.13 -18.69 29.96
C THR A 65 -5.11 -18.16 28.92
N LEU A 66 -4.57 -17.74 27.77
CA LEU A 66 -5.33 -17.32 26.60
C LEU A 66 -5.21 -18.36 25.48
N ARG A 67 -6.35 -18.90 25.05
CA ARG A 67 -6.46 -19.79 23.89
C ARG A 67 -6.62 -18.93 22.63
N THR A 68 -5.57 -18.87 21.82
CA THR A 68 -5.51 -17.96 20.67
C THR A 68 -5.48 -18.73 19.36
N ALA A 69 -6.37 -18.39 18.44
CA ALA A 69 -6.37 -18.85 17.05
C ALA A 69 -6.03 -17.67 16.13
N VAL A 70 -4.81 -17.14 16.25
CA VAL A 70 -4.40 -15.90 15.63
C VAL A 70 -3.10 -16.05 14.85
N GLY A 71 -3.05 -15.45 13.66
CA GLY A 71 -1.91 -15.52 12.75
C GLY A 71 -2.22 -14.86 11.42
N TYR A 72 -1.36 -15.06 10.43
CA TYR A 72 -1.48 -14.41 9.13
C TYR A 72 -1.25 -15.40 7.97
N ASN A 73 -2.30 -15.81 7.27
CA ASN A 73 -2.35 -16.56 6.01
C ASN A 73 -1.86 -18.01 6.00
N ASN A 74 -0.90 -18.44 6.82
CA ASN A 74 -0.36 -19.79 6.78
C ASN A 74 0.31 -20.16 8.11
N ALA A 75 0.64 -21.44 8.30
CA ALA A 75 1.19 -21.97 9.55
C ALA A 75 2.52 -21.30 9.96
N LYS A 76 3.37 -20.87 9.00
CA LYS A 76 4.64 -20.20 9.29
C LYS A 76 4.46 -18.84 9.97
N THR A 77 3.26 -18.27 9.89
CA THR A 77 2.93 -16.92 10.35
C THR A 77 1.98 -16.89 11.55
N GLY A 78 1.96 -17.96 12.36
CA GLY A 78 1.36 -17.99 13.69
C GLY A 78 2.28 -17.45 14.78
N ILE A 79 1.82 -17.49 16.02
CA ILE A 79 2.57 -17.05 17.21
C ILE A 79 3.62 -18.07 17.66
N THR A 80 3.48 -19.32 17.26
CA THR A 80 4.43 -20.41 17.50
C THR A 80 5.20 -20.78 16.24
N PHE A 81 6.34 -21.44 16.41
CA PHE A 81 7.11 -21.99 15.29
C PHE A 81 6.43 -23.23 14.72
N ASP A 82 6.25 -23.24 13.41
CA ASP A 82 5.83 -24.43 12.69
C ASP A 82 7.02 -25.32 12.31
N ALA A 83 6.73 -26.57 11.89
CA ALA A 83 7.76 -27.54 11.57
C ALA A 83 8.59 -27.19 10.32
N GLU A 84 8.04 -26.42 9.40
CA GLU A 84 8.76 -26.04 8.18
C GLU A 84 9.79 -24.95 8.46
N VAL A 85 9.49 -24.04 9.40
CA VAL A 85 10.42 -22.96 9.80
C VAL A 85 11.46 -23.49 10.81
N ALA A 86 11.01 -24.19 11.86
CA ALA A 86 11.90 -24.64 12.92
C ALA A 86 12.71 -25.88 12.57
N GLY A 87 12.20 -26.80 11.75
CA GLY A 87 12.88 -28.06 11.44
C GLY A 87 13.21 -28.86 12.70
N GLU A 88 14.46 -29.28 12.85
CA GLU A 88 15.01 -29.94 14.07
C GLU A 88 15.38 -28.93 15.16
N GLY A 89 15.33 -27.64 14.88
CA GLY A 89 15.67 -26.52 15.74
C GLY A 89 16.32 -25.40 14.94
N ILE A 90 15.86 -24.16 15.16
CA ILE A 90 16.39 -22.97 14.49
C ILE A 90 17.03 -22.03 15.50
N THR A 91 18.30 -21.67 15.27
CA THR A 91 18.99 -20.64 16.07
C THR A 91 18.84 -19.31 15.40
N LEU A 92 18.39 -18.28 16.13
CA LEU A 92 18.23 -16.92 15.66
C LEU A 92 19.38 -16.01 16.14
N ALA A 93 19.37 -14.75 15.69
CA ALA A 93 20.40 -13.76 16.01
C ALA A 93 20.53 -13.46 17.51
N ASP A 94 19.53 -13.75 18.31
CA ASP A 94 19.58 -13.70 19.80
C ASP A 94 20.40 -14.84 20.43
N GLY A 95 20.87 -15.79 19.62
CA GLY A 95 21.62 -16.97 20.06
C GLY A 95 20.75 -18.07 20.68
N VAL A 96 19.42 -17.94 20.68
CA VAL A 96 18.49 -18.92 21.20
C VAL A 96 18.08 -19.90 20.10
N THR A 97 18.01 -21.20 20.44
CA THR A 97 17.47 -22.23 19.55
C THR A 97 16.03 -22.50 19.88
N TYR A 98 15.17 -22.36 18.89
CA TYR A 98 13.73 -22.56 18.98
C TYR A 98 13.30 -23.83 18.25
N HIS A 99 12.26 -24.49 18.75
CA HIS A 99 11.72 -25.74 18.18
C HIS A 99 10.26 -25.58 17.77
N THR A 100 9.78 -26.54 17.00
CA THR A 100 8.37 -26.60 16.57
C THR A 100 7.43 -26.58 17.79
N GLY A 101 6.43 -25.71 17.75
CA GLY A 101 5.44 -25.53 18.82
C GLY A 101 5.85 -24.56 19.92
N GLU A 102 7.11 -24.10 19.95
CA GLU A 102 7.54 -23.05 20.88
C GLU A 102 7.09 -21.67 20.40
N LEU A 103 6.84 -20.77 21.34
CA LEU A 103 6.52 -19.38 21.04
C LEU A 103 7.69 -18.71 20.31
N LYS A 104 7.39 -17.89 19.33
CA LYS A 104 8.37 -17.03 18.66
C LYS A 104 8.86 -15.93 19.60
N PRO A 105 10.06 -15.35 19.36
CA PRO A 105 10.70 -14.40 20.26
C PRO A 105 9.78 -13.27 20.74
N THR A 106 9.05 -12.62 19.84
CA THR A 106 8.09 -11.54 20.16
C THR A 106 7.05 -12.01 21.18
N TRP A 107 6.50 -13.21 21.01
CA TRP A 107 5.41 -13.73 21.84
C TRP A 107 5.89 -14.25 23.18
N VAL A 108 7.15 -14.67 23.29
CA VAL A 108 7.80 -14.91 24.57
C VAL A 108 7.86 -13.62 25.39
N GLU A 109 8.28 -12.49 24.77
CA GLU A 109 8.35 -11.21 25.46
C GLU A 109 6.96 -10.64 25.80
N VAL A 110 5.96 -10.81 24.91
CA VAL A 110 4.57 -10.41 25.20
C VAL A 110 4.03 -11.21 26.39
N GLN A 111 4.24 -12.53 26.41
CA GLN A 111 3.83 -13.39 27.51
C GLN A 111 4.43 -12.93 28.84
N ASN A 112 5.72 -12.64 28.85
CA ASN A 112 6.45 -12.15 30.02
C ASN A 112 5.97 -10.77 30.47
N ALA A 113 5.77 -9.84 29.51
CA ALA A 113 5.37 -8.47 29.80
C ALA A 113 3.96 -8.37 30.40
N LEU A 114 3.07 -9.27 30.01
CA LEU A 114 1.67 -9.29 30.46
C LEU A 114 1.39 -10.32 31.55
N ASP A 115 2.39 -11.15 31.91
CA ASP A 115 2.23 -12.26 32.86
C ASP A 115 1.01 -13.16 32.50
N ILE A 116 0.95 -13.57 31.23
CA ILE A 116 -0.08 -14.46 30.67
C ILE A 116 0.58 -15.71 30.10
N VAL A 117 -0.22 -16.71 29.74
CA VAL A 117 0.24 -17.94 29.05
C VAL A 117 -0.54 -18.08 27.76
N PHE A 118 0.14 -18.26 26.64
CA PHE A 118 -0.50 -18.54 25.35
C PHE A 118 -0.68 -20.03 25.14
N GLU A 119 -1.88 -20.42 24.74
CA GLU A 119 -2.20 -21.73 24.17
C GLU A 119 -2.61 -21.52 22.72
N ASP A 120 -1.73 -21.88 21.79
CA ASP A 120 -1.89 -21.63 20.36
C ASP A 120 -2.81 -22.67 19.72
N HIS A 121 -3.92 -22.21 19.18
CA HIS A 121 -4.94 -23.00 18.47
C HIS A 121 -4.99 -22.66 16.96
N TYR A 122 -4.06 -21.84 16.45
CA TYR A 122 -4.05 -21.39 15.07
C TYR A 122 -3.93 -22.56 14.09
N GLN A 123 -4.81 -22.61 13.09
CA GLN A 123 -4.86 -23.70 12.09
C GLN A 123 -3.98 -23.41 10.86
N GLY A 124 -3.27 -22.30 10.84
CA GLY A 124 -2.39 -21.96 9.72
C GLY A 124 -3.13 -21.52 8.47
N GLN A 125 -4.26 -20.84 8.61
CA GLN A 125 -5.11 -20.43 7.49
C GLN A 125 -5.19 -18.91 7.34
N SER A 126 -5.76 -18.45 6.22
CA SER A 126 -6.13 -17.04 6.06
C SER A 126 -7.17 -16.65 7.11
N ALA A 127 -7.23 -15.36 7.48
CA ALA A 127 -8.17 -14.86 8.47
C ALA A 127 -9.62 -15.27 8.20
N SER A 128 -10.04 -15.26 6.93
CA SER A 128 -11.36 -15.71 6.51
C SER A 128 -11.62 -17.19 6.84
N ASN A 129 -10.67 -18.05 6.48
CA ASN A 129 -10.80 -19.51 6.68
C ASN A 129 -10.60 -19.89 8.15
N GLU A 130 -9.73 -19.19 8.86
CA GLU A 130 -9.51 -19.37 10.29
C GLU A 130 -10.79 -19.10 11.07
N PHE A 131 -11.48 -17.98 10.77
CA PHE A 131 -12.77 -17.68 11.38
C PHE A 131 -13.83 -18.73 11.05
N ASP A 132 -13.93 -19.18 9.79
CA ASP A 132 -14.89 -20.20 9.37
C ASP A 132 -14.66 -21.55 10.07
N TYR A 133 -13.41 -21.88 10.35
CA TYR A 133 -13.08 -23.09 11.12
C TYR A 133 -13.57 -23.01 12.56
N TRP A 134 -13.49 -21.83 13.20
CA TRP A 134 -13.83 -21.65 14.62
C TRP A 134 -15.26 -21.19 14.88
N LYS A 135 -15.98 -20.60 13.93
CA LYS A 135 -17.28 -19.93 14.15
C LYS A 135 -18.33 -20.76 14.89
N GLU A 136 -18.32 -22.09 14.71
CA GLU A 136 -19.25 -23.00 15.41
C GLU A 136 -18.68 -23.52 16.77
N ARG A 137 -17.46 -23.13 17.10
CA ARG A 137 -16.69 -23.56 18.25
C ARG A 137 -15.98 -22.40 18.96
N LEU A 138 -16.56 -21.21 18.92
CA LEU A 138 -16.01 -20.02 19.54
C LEU A 138 -15.78 -20.15 21.06
N ASN A 139 -16.41 -21.10 21.73
CA ASN A 139 -16.16 -21.44 23.15
C ASN A 139 -14.81 -22.13 23.38
N GLU A 140 -14.13 -22.59 22.35
CA GLU A 140 -12.83 -23.26 22.44
C GLU A 140 -11.65 -22.30 22.31
N VAL A 141 -11.88 -21.06 21.85
CA VAL A 141 -10.86 -20.02 21.65
C VAL A 141 -11.28 -18.70 22.29
N ASP A 142 -10.33 -18.00 22.91
CA ASP A 142 -10.58 -16.71 23.55
C ASP A 142 -10.38 -15.55 22.54
N MET A 143 -9.41 -15.69 21.61
CA MET A 143 -9.20 -14.77 20.50
C MET A 143 -9.10 -15.52 19.17
N VAL A 144 -9.62 -14.92 18.10
CA VAL A 144 -9.66 -15.52 16.77
C VAL A 144 -9.39 -14.50 15.67
N SER A 145 -8.59 -14.88 14.67
CA SER A 145 -8.44 -14.13 13.42
C SER A 145 -9.71 -14.19 12.59
N GLY A 146 -10.06 -13.08 11.95
CA GLY A 146 -11.20 -13.01 11.04
C GLY A 146 -11.09 -11.81 10.09
N THR A 147 -11.87 -11.84 9.02
CA THR A 147 -12.05 -10.61 8.24
C THR A 147 -12.94 -9.64 9.00
N ALA A 148 -12.72 -8.34 8.82
CA ALA A 148 -13.51 -7.29 9.46
C ALA A 148 -15.02 -7.49 9.27
N VAL A 149 -15.46 -7.92 8.06
CA VAL A 149 -16.87 -8.23 7.79
C VAL A 149 -17.38 -9.35 8.70
N LYS A 150 -16.65 -10.46 8.80
CA LYS A 150 -17.05 -11.61 9.63
C LYS A 150 -17.07 -11.27 11.11
N LEU A 151 -16.04 -10.55 11.58
CA LEU A 151 -15.94 -10.11 12.97
C LEU A 151 -17.05 -9.11 13.33
N ASN A 152 -17.35 -8.15 12.47
CA ASN A 152 -18.45 -7.20 12.66
C ASN A 152 -19.83 -7.88 12.63
N ASP A 153 -20.10 -8.74 11.64
CA ASP A 153 -21.37 -9.46 11.55
C ASP A 153 -21.61 -10.34 12.81
N ASN A 154 -20.56 -10.99 13.30
CA ASN A 154 -20.64 -11.78 14.54
C ASN A 154 -20.66 -10.92 15.80
N GLY A 155 -20.04 -9.75 15.79
CA GLY A 155 -20.12 -8.77 16.86
C GLY A 155 -21.54 -8.24 17.04
N VAL A 156 -22.18 -7.83 15.95
CA VAL A 156 -23.60 -7.42 15.94
C VAL A 156 -24.52 -8.56 16.39
N ALA A 157 -24.16 -9.81 16.09
CA ALA A 157 -24.88 -10.99 16.57
C ALA A 157 -24.61 -11.33 18.05
N GLY A 158 -23.69 -10.63 18.73
CA GLY A 158 -23.34 -10.86 20.13
C GLY A 158 -22.30 -11.94 20.37
N ASN A 159 -21.61 -12.42 19.34
CA ASN A 159 -20.58 -13.47 19.45
C ASN A 159 -19.17 -12.92 19.70
N MET A 160 -18.92 -11.63 19.35
CA MET A 160 -17.65 -10.95 19.62
C MET A 160 -17.83 -9.86 20.65
N VAL A 161 -16.81 -9.67 21.50
CA VAL A 161 -16.79 -8.63 22.53
C VAL A 161 -16.76 -7.26 21.87
N ASN A 162 -17.59 -6.33 22.38
CA ASN A 162 -17.52 -4.92 22.01
C ASN A 162 -16.37 -4.24 22.76
N ILE A 163 -15.23 -4.10 22.11
CA ILE A 163 -14.02 -3.51 22.68
C ILE A 163 -14.24 -2.04 23.06
N ALA A 164 -15.14 -1.33 22.35
CA ALA A 164 -15.43 0.07 22.64
C ALA A 164 -15.94 0.32 24.07
N GLU A 165 -16.58 -0.65 24.68
CA GLU A 165 -17.06 -0.57 26.08
C GLU A 165 -15.92 -0.53 27.12
N TYR A 166 -14.72 -0.91 26.71
CA TYR A 166 -13.54 -1.03 27.58
C TYR A 166 -12.45 -0.01 27.28
N LEU A 167 -12.64 0.90 26.32
CA LEU A 167 -11.60 1.85 25.89
C LEU A 167 -11.05 2.72 27.03
N ASP A 168 -11.87 3.07 28.02
CA ASP A 168 -11.40 3.85 29.18
C ASP A 168 -10.47 3.04 30.11
N MET A 169 -10.41 1.71 29.92
CA MET A 169 -9.47 0.82 30.60
C MET A 169 -8.28 0.45 29.70
N MET A 170 -8.24 0.93 28.44
CA MET A 170 -7.24 0.67 27.41
C MET A 170 -6.57 1.98 26.94
N PRO A 171 -5.75 2.61 27.80
CA PRO A 171 -5.26 3.96 27.56
C PRO A 171 -4.41 4.12 26.30
N ASN A 172 -3.62 3.10 25.93
CA ASN A 172 -2.75 3.16 24.76
C ASN A 172 -3.57 3.02 23.46
N PHE A 173 -4.45 2.04 23.41
CA PHE A 173 -5.31 1.83 22.24
C PHE A 173 -6.28 3.01 22.06
N LYS A 174 -6.87 3.51 23.15
CA LYS A 174 -7.71 4.70 23.12
C LYS A 174 -6.96 5.92 22.60
N ALA A 175 -5.78 6.21 23.13
CA ALA A 175 -4.96 7.35 22.68
C ALA A 175 -4.60 7.24 21.20
N TYR A 176 -4.28 6.03 20.73
CA TYR A 176 -4.02 5.79 19.32
C TYR A 176 -5.25 6.06 18.43
N LEU A 177 -6.44 5.58 18.84
CA LEU A 177 -7.69 5.81 18.10
C LEU A 177 -8.10 7.29 18.13
N ASP A 178 -7.90 7.98 19.24
CA ASP A 178 -8.20 9.41 19.38
C ASP A 178 -7.26 10.28 18.51
N ALA A 179 -5.99 9.84 18.35
CA ALA A 179 -5.03 10.49 17.45
C ALA A 179 -5.26 10.13 15.97
N ASN A 180 -5.93 9.00 15.67
CA ASN A 180 -6.21 8.51 14.33
C ASN A 180 -7.71 8.23 14.13
N PRO A 181 -8.57 9.28 14.08
CA PRO A 181 -10.02 9.11 13.97
C PRO A 181 -10.46 8.28 12.78
N ILE A 182 -9.69 8.32 11.67
CA ILE A 182 -9.97 7.51 10.48
C ILE A 182 -9.81 6.02 10.73
N VAL A 183 -8.81 5.62 11.53
CA VAL A 183 -8.65 4.21 11.94
C VAL A 183 -9.84 3.79 12.79
N ARG A 184 -10.22 4.63 13.76
CA ARG A 184 -11.38 4.39 14.60
C ARG A 184 -12.65 4.20 13.78
N MET A 185 -12.92 5.10 12.82
CA MET A 185 -14.03 4.96 11.91
C MET A 185 -13.98 3.64 11.12
N SER A 186 -12.82 3.31 10.56
CA SER A 186 -12.65 2.13 9.68
C SER A 186 -12.85 0.78 10.41
N ILE A 187 -12.66 0.74 11.74
CA ILE A 187 -12.88 -0.48 12.54
C ILE A 187 -14.22 -0.49 13.28
N THR A 188 -15.01 0.58 13.18
CA THR A 188 -16.33 0.65 13.82
C THR A 188 -17.31 -0.22 13.04
N GLY A 189 -17.78 -1.29 13.68
CA GLY A 189 -18.73 -2.22 13.07
C GLY A 189 -20.19 -1.76 13.11
N ASP A 190 -20.51 -0.81 13.99
CA ASP A 190 -21.81 -0.17 14.11
C ASP A 190 -21.62 1.31 14.47
N THR A 191 -21.78 2.17 13.48
CA THR A 191 -21.62 3.62 13.64
C THR A 191 -22.70 4.26 14.53
N SER A 192 -23.84 3.60 14.73
CA SER A 192 -24.89 4.11 15.61
C SER A 192 -24.58 3.98 17.09
N THR A 193 -23.72 3.02 17.44
CA THR A 193 -23.30 2.73 18.83
C THR A 193 -21.81 3.00 19.05
N GLY A 194 -21.03 3.16 17.98
CA GLY A 194 -19.57 3.25 18.03
C GLY A 194 -18.89 1.92 18.39
N ALA A 195 -19.57 0.78 18.23
CA ALA A 195 -19.08 -0.54 18.62
C ALA A 195 -17.87 -0.98 17.77
N ILE A 196 -16.86 -1.53 18.43
CA ILE A 196 -15.63 -2.08 17.84
C ILE A 196 -15.53 -3.55 18.23
N TYR A 197 -15.43 -4.44 17.26
CA TYR A 197 -15.44 -5.88 17.48
C TYR A 197 -14.12 -6.59 17.19
N PHE A 198 -13.09 -5.85 16.79
CA PHE A 198 -11.78 -6.42 16.51
C PHE A 198 -10.66 -5.40 16.68
N SER A 199 -9.45 -5.89 16.96
CA SER A 199 -8.22 -5.11 16.87
C SER A 199 -7.77 -5.06 15.42
N PRO A 200 -7.51 -3.86 14.86
CA PRO A 200 -7.17 -3.73 13.45
C PRO A 200 -5.79 -4.29 13.13
N TYR A 201 -5.64 -4.75 11.89
CA TYR A 201 -4.37 -5.01 11.27
C TYR A 201 -4.08 -3.96 10.19
N PHE A 202 -2.89 -3.40 10.18
CA PHE A 202 -2.45 -2.49 9.12
C PHE A 202 -0.92 -2.44 9.03
N ASP A 203 -0.43 -2.22 7.82
CA ASP A 203 1.01 -2.15 7.52
C ASP A 203 1.59 -0.76 7.73
N GLY A 204 0.76 0.22 7.95
CA GLY A 204 1.09 1.64 8.12
C GLY A 204 -0.09 2.50 7.71
N VAL A 205 -0.18 3.69 8.30
CA VAL A 205 -1.15 4.71 7.92
C VAL A 205 -0.49 5.59 6.86
N ASN A 206 -1.20 5.93 5.80
CA ASN A 206 -0.69 6.73 4.67
C ASN A 206 0.45 6.06 3.86
N ASP A 207 0.40 4.75 3.73
CA ASP A 207 1.40 4.00 2.97
C ASP A 207 0.93 3.75 1.54
N ILE A 208 1.79 4.09 0.57
CA ILE A 208 1.62 3.75 -0.83
C ILE A 208 2.34 2.43 -1.04
N GLU A 209 1.58 1.36 -1.18
CA GLU A 209 2.18 0.04 -1.32
C GLU A 209 2.74 -0.22 -2.71
N ARG A 210 2.04 0.24 -3.73
CA ARG A 210 2.35 -0.10 -5.12
C ARG A 210 2.66 1.12 -5.95
N MET A 211 3.64 0.96 -6.81
CA MET A 211 4.12 2.02 -7.70
C MET A 211 4.67 1.43 -8.99
N PRO A 212 4.83 2.22 -10.04
CA PRO A 212 5.53 1.78 -11.23
C PRO A 212 7.00 1.49 -10.90
N LEU A 213 7.47 0.29 -11.23
CA LEU A 213 8.85 -0.14 -11.05
C LEU A 213 9.45 -0.44 -12.42
N MET A 214 10.64 0.10 -12.74
CA MET A 214 11.30 -0.16 -14.03
C MET A 214 12.82 -0.25 -13.93
N ARG A 215 13.44 -0.83 -14.94
CA ARG A 215 14.89 -0.84 -15.15
C ARG A 215 15.33 0.55 -15.59
N THR A 216 15.77 1.37 -14.63
CA THR A 216 16.19 2.75 -14.89
C THR A 216 17.48 2.79 -15.69
N ASP A 217 18.39 1.85 -15.48
CA ASP A 217 19.61 1.66 -16.27
C ASP A 217 19.31 1.42 -17.76
N TRP A 218 18.23 0.72 -18.11
CA TRP A 218 17.83 0.53 -19.50
C TRP A 218 17.30 1.83 -20.11
N VAL A 219 16.55 2.62 -19.35
CA VAL A 219 16.06 3.93 -19.79
C VAL A 219 17.25 4.87 -20.06
N GLU A 220 18.22 4.92 -19.14
CA GLU A 220 19.44 5.71 -19.30
C GLU A 220 20.26 5.25 -20.52
N ALA A 221 20.45 3.95 -20.70
CA ALA A 221 21.16 3.41 -21.85
C ALA A 221 20.50 3.79 -23.19
N LEU A 222 19.18 3.72 -23.26
CA LEU A 222 18.44 4.07 -24.47
C LEU A 222 18.41 5.60 -24.73
N LEU A 223 18.18 6.41 -23.70
CA LEU A 223 17.89 7.83 -23.91
C LEU A 223 19.10 8.76 -23.72
N ASN A 224 20.01 8.44 -22.79
CA ASN A 224 21.21 9.24 -22.51
C ASN A 224 22.46 8.68 -23.19
N GLY A 225 22.43 7.41 -23.62
CA GLY A 225 23.58 6.73 -24.20
C GLY A 225 24.11 7.44 -25.44
N GLU A 226 25.44 7.58 -25.52
CA GLU A 226 26.13 8.02 -26.69
C GLU A 226 26.53 6.80 -27.55
N GLY A 227 26.17 6.79 -28.80
CA GLY A 227 26.63 5.76 -29.71
C GLY A 227 25.54 5.07 -30.51
N GLU A 228 25.95 4.18 -31.44
CA GLU A 228 25.07 3.40 -32.25
C GLU A 228 24.57 2.20 -31.43
N PHE A 229 23.25 2.07 -31.29
CA PHE A 229 22.66 0.84 -30.79
C PHE A 229 22.87 -0.26 -31.83
N THR A 230 23.33 -1.41 -31.37
CA THR A 230 23.37 -2.60 -32.22
C THR A 230 21.95 -3.17 -32.30
N ALA A 231 21.10 -2.56 -33.11
CA ALA A 231 19.82 -3.17 -33.42
C ALA A 231 20.10 -4.51 -34.11
N SER A 232 19.57 -5.60 -33.58
CA SER A 232 19.53 -6.83 -34.35
C SER A 232 18.61 -6.55 -35.55
N GLY A 233 19.00 -6.87 -36.77
CA GLY A 233 18.22 -6.59 -37.95
C GLY A 233 16.84 -7.24 -38.00
N SER A 234 16.50 -8.10 -37.04
CA SER A 234 15.21 -8.74 -36.83
C SER A 234 14.33 -8.06 -35.77
N ASN A 235 14.89 -7.21 -34.90
CA ASN A 235 14.14 -6.61 -33.80
C ASN A 235 13.57 -5.25 -34.23
N LYS A 236 12.28 -5.26 -34.47
CA LYS A 236 11.51 -4.10 -34.87
C LYS A 236 10.35 -3.89 -33.91
N THR A 237 9.87 -2.64 -33.85
CA THR A 237 8.59 -2.36 -33.22
C THR A 237 7.49 -3.21 -33.87
N ALA A 238 6.50 -3.63 -33.10
CA ALA A 238 5.33 -4.31 -33.65
C ALA A 238 4.50 -3.37 -34.55
N SER A 239 3.55 -3.93 -35.27
CA SER A 239 2.57 -3.14 -36.01
C SER A 239 1.74 -2.32 -35.04
N PRO A 240 1.64 -0.99 -35.22
CA PRO A 240 0.97 -0.10 -34.28
C PRO A 240 -0.52 -0.41 -34.16
N ALA A 241 -1.00 -0.63 -32.97
CA ALA A 241 -2.43 -0.77 -32.64
C ALA A 241 -2.89 0.35 -31.67
N TYR A 242 -1.99 0.78 -30.80
CA TYR A 242 -2.25 1.83 -29.82
C TYR A 242 -2.41 3.19 -30.52
N GLN A 243 -3.45 3.94 -30.14
CA GLN A 243 -3.76 5.27 -30.65
C GLN A 243 -3.47 6.33 -29.56
N PRO A 244 -3.14 7.59 -29.93
CA PRO A 244 -2.84 8.64 -28.99
C PRO A 244 -3.88 8.77 -27.88
N TYR A 245 -3.41 8.92 -26.66
CA TYR A 245 -4.20 9.25 -25.48
C TYR A 245 -4.11 10.74 -25.16
N MET A 246 -2.90 11.28 -25.21
CA MET A 246 -2.62 12.69 -25.00
C MET A 246 -2.98 13.54 -26.23
N PRO A 247 -3.06 14.89 -26.10
CA PRO A 247 -3.34 15.76 -27.23
C PRO A 247 -2.36 15.57 -28.40
N THR A 248 -2.85 15.86 -29.61
CA THR A 248 -2.02 15.85 -30.83
C THR A 248 -1.57 17.26 -31.26
N SER A 249 -2.05 18.30 -30.55
CA SER A 249 -1.68 19.72 -30.74
C SER A 249 -1.93 20.49 -29.45
N GLY A 250 -1.43 21.71 -29.37
CA GLY A 250 -1.54 22.56 -28.20
C GLY A 250 -0.41 22.34 -27.20
N LYS A 251 -0.59 22.84 -26.00
CA LYS A 251 0.38 22.74 -24.90
C LYS A 251 -0.29 22.23 -23.64
N VAL A 252 0.42 21.41 -22.91
CA VAL A 252 0.04 20.94 -21.58
C VAL A 252 1.09 21.37 -20.58
N GLU A 253 0.69 22.06 -19.53
CA GLU A 253 1.58 22.40 -18.40
C GLU A 253 1.41 21.39 -17.29
N VAL A 254 2.53 20.93 -16.72
CA VAL A 254 2.59 19.95 -15.65
C VAL A 254 3.47 20.49 -14.52
N ASP A 255 2.98 20.39 -13.30
CA ASP A 255 3.78 20.64 -12.11
C ASP A 255 4.70 19.45 -11.86
N VAL A 256 5.99 19.68 -11.75
CA VAL A 256 7.01 18.68 -11.41
C VAL A 256 7.79 19.12 -10.18
N VAL A 257 8.37 18.18 -9.49
CA VAL A 257 9.40 18.46 -8.49
C VAL A 257 10.67 18.87 -9.25
N LYS A 258 11.37 19.89 -8.79
CA LYS A 258 12.68 20.23 -9.36
C LYS A 258 13.66 19.08 -9.20
N ALA A 259 14.59 18.93 -10.13
CA ALA A 259 15.59 17.84 -10.09
C ALA A 259 16.40 17.78 -8.79
N ASP A 260 16.57 18.90 -8.08
CA ASP A 260 17.26 18.97 -6.78
C ASP A 260 16.32 18.76 -5.56
N GLY A 261 15.04 18.49 -5.79
CA GLY A 261 14.04 18.30 -4.74
C GLY A 261 13.61 19.57 -4.02
N SER A 262 14.12 20.76 -4.39
CA SER A 262 13.96 21.99 -3.61
C SER A 262 12.59 22.67 -3.71
N GLY A 263 11.67 22.14 -4.52
CA GLY A 263 10.35 22.73 -4.72
C GLY A 263 9.70 22.30 -6.02
N VAL A 264 8.67 23.02 -6.42
CA VAL A 264 7.87 22.74 -7.62
C VAL A 264 8.25 23.71 -8.74
N GLU A 265 8.23 23.22 -9.97
CA GLU A 265 8.29 24.03 -11.18
C GLU A 265 7.32 23.51 -12.23
N LYS A 266 7.03 24.35 -13.24
CA LYS A 266 6.19 23.97 -14.37
C LYS A 266 7.01 23.54 -15.56
N VAL A 267 6.66 22.37 -16.11
CA VAL A 267 7.19 21.89 -17.38
C VAL A 267 6.09 21.93 -18.43
N THR A 268 6.41 22.43 -19.60
CA THR A 268 5.48 22.50 -20.72
C THR A 268 5.76 21.38 -21.70
N LYS A 269 4.73 20.61 -22.04
CA LYS A 269 4.70 19.68 -23.17
C LYS A 269 4.12 20.42 -24.37
N ASP A 270 4.94 20.68 -25.39
CA ASP A 270 4.55 21.45 -26.58
C ASP A 270 4.24 20.52 -27.75
N TYR A 271 2.98 20.10 -27.87
CA TYR A 271 2.52 19.26 -28.98
C TYR A 271 2.42 20.04 -30.31
N ASP A 272 2.38 21.40 -30.31
CA ASP A 272 2.44 22.19 -31.52
C ASP A 272 3.85 22.15 -32.14
N ALA A 273 4.89 22.06 -31.29
CA ALA A 273 6.27 21.93 -31.77
C ALA A 273 6.62 20.47 -32.15
N ALA A 274 6.27 19.52 -31.30
CA ALA A 274 6.72 18.14 -31.43
C ALA A 274 5.70 17.23 -32.14
N GLY A 275 4.42 17.55 -32.14
CA GLY A 275 3.35 16.59 -32.42
C GLY A 275 3.22 15.54 -31.29
N ASN A 276 2.32 14.57 -31.45
CA ASN A 276 2.22 13.44 -30.54
C ASN A 276 3.17 12.32 -30.97
N ILE A 277 3.91 11.74 -30.02
CA ILE A 277 4.91 10.69 -30.30
C ILE A 277 4.27 9.44 -30.91
N ILE A 278 3.06 9.08 -30.47
CA ILE A 278 2.34 7.92 -30.97
C ILE A 278 1.94 8.11 -32.44
N ASP A 279 1.45 9.29 -32.82
CA ASP A 279 1.15 9.60 -34.23
C ASP A 279 2.41 9.48 -35.11
N LYS A 280 3.55 10.00 -34.64
CA LYS A 280 4.82 9.89 -35.35
C LYS A 280 5.25 8.44 -35.55
N MET A 281 5.22 7.63 -34.49
CA MET A 281 5.58 6.21 -34.54
C MET A 281 4.60 5.39 -35.37
N ASN A 282 3.29 5.67 -35.26
CA ASN A 282 2.27 5.00 -36.05
C ASN A 282 2.40 5.32 -37.54
N ALA A 283 2.70 6.57 -37.89
CA ALA A 283 2.95 6.97 -39.28
C ALA A 283 4.21 6.33 -39.87
N ALA A 284 5.25 6.13 -39.06
CA ALA A 284 6.47 5.43 -39.47
C ALA A 284 6.25 3.90 -39.63
N GLY A 285 5.25 3.35 -38.96
CA GLY A 285 4.96 1.91 -38.97
C GLY A 285 6.01 1.11 -38.20
N SER A 286 6.27 -0.13 -38.62
CA SER A 286 7.30 -0.98 -38.02
C SER A 286 8.70 -0.42 -38.34
N MET A 287 9.48 -0.10 -37.29
CA MET A 287 10.83 0.48 -37.41
C MET A 287 11.84 -0.33 -36.60
N ASP A 288 13.12 -0.24 -36.97
CA ASP A 288 14.19 -0.82 -36.16
C ASP A 288 14.40 -0.06 -34.83
N GLY A 289 15.11 -0.73 -33.90
CA GLY A 289 15.30 -0.19 -32.55
C GLY A 289 16.03 1.13 -32.50
N VAL A 290 17.00 1.38 -33.41
CA VAL A 290 17.73 2.67 -33.48
C VAL A 290 16.79 3.77 -33.93
N ALA A 291 15.99 3.55 -34.95
CA ALA A 291 15.03 4.51 -35.46
C ALA A 291 13.98 4.86 -34.38
N ALA A 292 13.48 3.87 -33.66
CA ALA A 292 12.52 4.08 -32.56
C ALA A 292 13.11 4.97 -31.45
N VAL A 293 14.33 4.67 -30.97
CA VAL A 293 15.01 5.45 -29.94
C VAL A 293 15.30 6.87 -30.41
N ASN A 294 15.83 7.04 -31.63
CA ASN A 294 16.11 8.39 -32.14
C ASN A 294 14.83 9.23 -32.30
N MET A 295 13.72 8.61 -32.68
CA MET A 295 12.43 9.29 -32.77
C MET A 295 11.97 9.78 -31.38
N LEU A 296 12.08 8.91 -30.36
CA LEU A 296 11.71 9.29 -28.99
C LEU A 296 12.64 10.38 -28.43
N ARG A 297 13.96 10.28 -28.64
CA ARG A 297 14.93 11.32 -28.23
C ARG A 297 14.60 12.66 -28.85
N THR A 298 14.37 12.70 -30.18
CA THR A 298 14.01 13.92 -30.90
C THR A 298 12.70 14.51 -30.36
N TYR A 299 11.71 13.64 -30.13
CA TYR A 299 10.45 14.10 -29.56
C TYR A 299 10.65 14.73 -28.17
N ILE A 300 11.43 14.11 -27.29
CA ILE A 300 11.72 14.68 -25.95
C ILE A 300 12.35 16.06 -26.06
N ASP A 301 13.35 16.23 -26.96
CA ASP A 301 14.02 17.52 -27.16
C ASP A 301 13.05 18.58 -27.67
N GLU A 302 12.15 18.22 -28.58
CA GLU A 302 11.18 19.15 -29.19
C GLU A 302 10.02 19.46 -28.22
N ALA A 303 9.39 18.43 -27.64
CA ALA A 303 8.20 18.56 -26.79
C ALA A 303 8.48 19.31 -25.48
N TYR A 304 9.67 19.14 -24.94
CA TYR A 304 10.07 19.75 -23.68
C TYR A 304 11.04 20.94 -23.88
N ASN A 305 11.22 21.38 -25.13
CA ASN A 305 12.09 22.51 -25.49
C ASN A 305 13.49 22.42 -24.86
N GLY A 306 14.06 21.20 -24.86
CA GLY A 306 15.40 20.93 -24.33
C GLY A 306 15.51 20.95 -22.79
N TYR A 307 14.40 20.93 -22.06
CA TYR A 307 14.37 20.94 -20.58
C TYR A 307 15.25 19.87 -19.93
N TYR A 308 15.26 18.68 -20.48
CA TYR A 308 16.08 17.56 -19.97
C TYR A 308 17.51 17.56 -20.50
N GLY A 309 17.84 18.37 -21.48
CA GLY A 309 19.20 18.44 -22.07
C GLY A 309 19.70 17.10 -22.58
N THR A 310 20.85 16.62 -22.05
CA THR A 310 21.43 15.32 -22.37
C THR A 310 20.84 14.19 -21.52
N ASP A 311 20.21 14.52 -20.39
CA ASP A 311 19.66 13.57 -19.41
C ASP A 311 18.19 13.28 -19.71
N ARG A 312 17.90 12.87 -20.97
CA ARG A 312 16.54 12.61 -21.48
C ARG A 312 15.82 11.52 -20.69
N ALA A 313 16.56 10.62 -20.08
CA ALA A 313 16.03 9.57 -19.20
C ALA A 313 15.27 10.15 -18.00
N ASP A 314 15.63 11.35 -17.54
CA ASP A 314 14.95 12.02 -16.42
C ASP A 314 13.48 12.28 -16.70
N LEU A 315 13.05 12.32 -17.97
CA LEU A 315 11.63 12.33 -18.30
C LEU A 315 10.86 11.19 -17.62
N PHE A 316 11.50 10.03 -17.45
CA PHE A 316 10.87 8.81 -16.88
C PHE A 316 11.35 8.50 -15.46
N VAL A 317 12.66 8.66 -15.21
CA VAL A 317 13.30 8.11 -14.00
C VAL A 317 13.85 9.20 -13.06
N GLY A 318 13.86 10.44 -13.47
CA GLY A 318 14.27 11.57 -12.63
C GLY A 318 13.22 11.97 -11.60
N GLN A 319 13.65 12.71 -10.60
CA GLN A 319 12.73 13.32 -9.64
C GLN A 319 11.78 14.33 -10.31
N ASN A 320 12.23 14.96 -11.37
CA ASN A 320 11.48 15.90 -12.22
C ASN A 320 10.75 15.23 -13.39
N ALA A 321 10.56 13.91 -13.33
CA ALA A 321 9.89 13.16 -14.39
C ALA A 321 8.48 13.70 -14.68
N ALA A 322 8.10 13.70 -15.97
CA ALA A 322 6.83 14.24 -16.45
C ALA A 322 6.15 13.34 -17.50
N TRP A 323 6.54 12.08 -17.58
CA TRP A 323 6.04 11.13 -18.57
C TRP A 323 4.53 10.87 -18.47
N ASP A 324 3.93 10.50 -19.60
CA ASP A 324 2.54 10.11 -19.75
C ASP A 324 2.38 8.76 -20.44
N ALA A 325 1.12 8.34 -20.67
CA ALA A 325 0.82 7.05 -21.28
C ALA A 325 1.38 6.88 -22.69
N ASP A 326 1.38 7.95 -23.51
CA ASP A 326 1.87 7.90 -24.87
C ASP A 326 3.40 7.78 -24.89
N GLU A 327 4.09 8.52 -24.01
CA GLU A 327 5.53 8.43 -23.83
C GLU A 327 5.96 7.06 -23.29
N LEU A 328 5.20 6.48 -22.34
CA LEU A 328 5.44 5.11 -21.86
C LEU A 328 5.33 4.09 -23.01
N VAL A 329 4.28 4.17 -23.83
CA VAL A 329 4.11 3.27 -24.98
C VAL A 329 5.27 3.42 -25.98
N ALA A 330 5.72 4.66 -26.21
CA ALA A 330 6.88 4.90 -27.06
C ALA A 330 8.16 4.30 -26.46
N LEU A 331 8.37 4.45 -25.14
CA LEU A 331 9.50 3.84 -24.45
C LEU A 331 9.43 2.30 -24.49
N LEU A 332 8.27 1.70 -24.25
CA LEU A 332 8.08 0.26 -24.34
C LEU A 332 8.39 -0.26 -25.74
N ARG A 333 8.00 0.45 -26.81
CA ARG A 333 8.37 0.14 -28.19
C ARG A 333 9.89 0.17 -28.39
N CYS A 334 10.58 1.17 -27.80
CA CYS A 334 12.05 1.25 -27.84
C CYS A 334 12.69 0.07 -27.10
N VAL A 335 12.18 -0.29 -25.92
CA VAL A 335 12.69 -1.40 -25.10
C VAL A 335 12.58 -2.74 -25.84
N VAL A 336 11.39 -3.10 -26.31
CA VAL A 336 11.18 -4.41 -26.97
C VAL A 336 11.88 -4.52 -28.33
N ALA A 337 12.24 -3.38 -28.94
CA ALA A 337 13.00 -3.33 -30.19
C ALA A 337 14.54 -3.39 -30.00
N ASN A 338 15.05 -3.28 -28.76
CA ASN A 338 16.49 -3.19 -28.47
C ASN A 338 17.03 -4.24 -27.47
N PRO A 339 16.60 -5.50 -27.48
CA PRO A 339 17.03 -6.48 -26.48
C PRO A 339 18.54 -6.72 -26.51
N GLN A 340 19.18 -6.72 -27.70
CA GLN A 340 20.61 -6.92 -27.79
C GLN A 340 21.42 -5.81 -27.10
N THR A 341 20.95 -4.56 -27.14
CA THR A 341 21.59 -3.44 -26.46
C THR A 341 21.38 -3.52 -24.94
N LEU A 342 20.21 -3.96 -24.49
CA LEU A 342 19.80 -3.92 -23.10
C LEU A 342 20.36 -5.08 -22.29
N ASN A 343 20.29 -6.32 -22.81
CA ASN A 343 20.73 -7.50 -22.07
C ASN A 343 21.48 -8.55 -22.94
N GLY A 344 21.79 -8.24 -24.18
CA GLY A 344 22.47 -9.14 -25.09
C GLY A 344 21.64 -10.34 -25.58
N THR A 345 20.32 -10.31 -25.37
CA THR A 345 19.42 -11.41 -25.79
C THR A 345 18.62 -11.05 -27.05
N ASN A 346 17.74 -11.95 -27.50
CA ASN A 346 16.89 -11.74 -28.66
C ASN A 346 15.50 -11.18 -28.31
N SER A 347 15.13 -11.13 -27.05
CA SER A 347 13.84 -10.62 -26.60
C SER A 347 13.87 -10.15 -25.17
N VAL A 348 13.11 -9.09 -24.88
CA VAL A 348 12.81 -8.60 -23.53
C VAL A 348 11.31 -8.37 -23.41
N GLN A 349 10.78 -8.44 -22.22
CA GLN A 349 9.40 -8.15 -21.93
C GLN A 349 9.27 -6.67 -21.50
N GLY A 350 8.33 -5.95 -22.10
CA GLY A 350 8.06 -4.56 -21.74
C GLY A 350 7.37 -4.44 -20.38
N LEU A 351 6.04 -4.42 -20.36
CA LEU A 351 5.24 -4.39 -19.14
C LEU A 351 4.77 -5.80 -18.80
N PHE A 352 4.94 -6.22 -17.55
CA PHE A 352 4.50 -7.53 -17.06
C PHE A 352 3.85 -7.40 -15.69
N SER A 353 3.13 -8.41 -15.24
CA SER A 353 2.58 -8.50 -13.89
C SER A 353 3.31 -9.57 -13.09
N ARG A 354 3.23 -9.45 -11.77
CA ARG A 354 3.60 -10.53 -10.87
C ARG A 354 2.61 -11.68 -11.04
N GLU A 355 3.10 -12.92 -11.00
CA GLU A 355 2.21 -14.08 -10.97
C GLU A 355 1.46 -14.14 -9.65
N ASP A 356 0.23 -14.68 -9.70
CA ASP A 356 -0.55 -14.98 -8.51
C ASP A 356 -1.60 -16.03 -8.81
N ASP A 357 -1.56 -17.13 -8.09
CA ASP A 357 -2.56 -18.20 -8.16
C ASP A 357 -3.99 -17.73 -7.81
N ASN A 358 -4.10 -16.56 -7.17
CA ASN A 358 -5.36 -16.00 -6.68
C ASN A 358 -5.93 -14.85 -7.52
N ASN A 359 -5.38 -14.56 -8.69
CA ASN A 359 -5.78 -13.44 -9.56
C ASN A 359 -5.60 -12.02 -8.98
N GLN A 360 -5.03 -11.86 -7.79
CA GLN A 360 -4.91 -10.55 -7.14
C GLN A 360 -4.01 -9.59 -7.93
N ARG A 361 -3.03 -10.12 -8.66
CA ARG A 361 -2.06 -9.32 -9.42
C ARG A 361 -2.63 -8.73 -10.71
N ARG A 362 -3.72 -9.30 -11.22
CA ARG A 362 -4.49 -8.68 -12.30
C ARG A 362 -5.10 -7.36 -11.86
N VAL A 363 -5.54 -7.28 -10.61
CA VAL A 363 -6.07 -6.04 -10.02
C VAL A 363 -5.02 -4.93 -10.01
N ASP A 364 -3.76 -5.26 -9.77
CA ASP A 364 -2.67 -4.29 -9.80
C ASP A 364 -2.49 -3.68 -11.20
N MET A 365 -2.68 -4.48 -12.25
CA MET A 365 -2.67 -3.97 -13.62
C MET A 365 -3.86 -3.07 -13.93
N PHE A 366 -5.05 -3.35 -13.38
CA PHE A 366 -6.20 -2.44 -13.51
C PHE A 366 -5.98 -1.14 -12.76
N ARG A 367 -5.39 -1.20 -11.57
CA ARG A 367 -4.98 0.00 -10.80
C ARG A 367 -3.95 0.82 -11.57
N PHE A 368 -2.97 0.16 -12.15
CA PHE A 368 -2.00 0.85 -13.01
C PHE A 368 -2.68 1.49 -14.23
N ALA A 369 -3.62 0.80 -14.89
CA ALA A 369 -4.40 1.39 -15.97
C ALA A 369 -5.20 2.62 -15.51
N GLY A 370 -5.78 2.60 -14.31
CA GLY A 370 -6.42 3.76 -13.71
C GLY A 370 -5.49 4.95 -13.57
N THR A 371 -4.31 4.72 -13.00
CA THR A 371 -3.27 5.73 -12.84
C THR A 371 -2.74 6.23 -14.19
N LEU A 372 -2.51 5.31 -15.14
CA LEU A 372 -1.93 5.61 -16.46
C LEU A 372 -2.89 6.43 -17.35
N PHE A 373 -4.17 6.12 -17.29
CA PHE A 373 -5.18 6.75 -18.13
C PHE A 373 -6.13 7.70 -17.36
N GLY A 374 -5.77 8.05 -16.12
CA GLY A 374 -6.47 9.07 -15.34
C GLY A 374 -7.88 8.70 -14.91
N VAL A 375 -8.22 7.41 -14.81
CA VAL A 375 -9.57 6.95 -14.45
C VAL A 375 -9.65 6.70 -12.96
N ARG A 376 -10.31 7.63 -12.24
CA ARG A 376 -10.59 7.50 -10.81
C ARG A 376 -11.40 6.23 -10.52
N GLY A 377 -11.09 5.59 -9.41
CA GLY A 377 -11.76 4.39 -8.95
C GLY A 377 -11.12 3.09 -9.46
N LEU A 378 -10.48 3.06 -10.64
CA LEU A 378 -9.70 1.90 -11.06
C LEU A 378 -8.49 1.69 -10.15
N GLU A 379 -7.85 2.76 -9.67
CA GLU A 379 -6.76 2.74 -8.70
C GLU A 379 -7.24 2.38 -7.28
N SER A 380 -8.56 2.42 -7.06
CA SER A 380 -9.14 2.24 -5.73
C SER A 380 -8.95 0.83 -5.19
N ARG A 381 -8.63 0.75 -3.89
CA ARG A 381 -8.61 -0.50 -3.12
C ARG A 381 -9.97 -0.90 -2.57
N GLN A 382 -10.98 -0.06 -2.74
CA GLN A 382 -12.35 -0.23 -2.24
C GLN A 382 -13.28 -0.70 -3.36
N GLU A 383 -12.90 -1.78 -4.02
CA GLU A 383 -13.70 -2.43 -5.06
C GLU A 383 -14.16 -1.47 -6.17
N TYR A 384 -13.24 -0.60 -6.64
CA TYR A 384 -13.50 0.40 -7.70
C TYR A 384 -14.41 1.55 -7.29
N LEU A 385 -14.75 1.66 -6.01
CA LEU A 385 -15.52 2.78 -5.48
C LEU A 385 -14.62 3.99 -5.20
N TYR A 386 -15.15 5.17 -5.46
CA TYR A 386 -14.53 6.44 -5.11
C TYR A 386 -15.57 7.51 -4.88
N VAL A 387 -15.19 8.61 -4.22
CA VAL A 387 -16.05 9.78 -4.06
C VAL A 387 -15.57 10.86 -5.02
N GLY A 388 -16.45 11.33 -5.89
CA GLY A 388 -16.18 12.35 -6.91
C GLY A 388 -16.19 13.77 -6.35
N ASP A 389 -15.84 14.74 -7.20
CA ASP A 389 -15.88 16.18 -6.89
C ASP A 389 -17.29 16.69 -6.61
N ASP A 390 -18.32 15.94 -6.97
CA ASP A 390 -19.73 16.17 -6.64
C ASP A 390 -20.14 15.66 -5.25
N ASN A 391 -19.18 15.09 -4.49
CA ASN A 391 -19.40 14.48 -3.17
C ASN A 391 -20.37 13.29 -3.22
N GLN A 392 -20.40 12.59 -4.36
CA GLN A 392 -21.19 11.39 -4.54
C GLN A 392 -20.28 10.16 -4.69
N MET A 393 -20.81 9.00 -4.27
CA MET A 393 -20.18 7.72 -4.49
C MET A 393 -20.30 7.32 -5.96
N HIS A 394 -19.17 6.98 -6.55
CA HIS A 394 -19.06 6.48 -7.91
C HIS A 394 -18.46 5.07 -7.92
N ASP A 395 -18.67 4.35 -9.01
CA ASP A 395 -18.03 3.08 -9.30
C ASP A 395 -17.43 3.13 -10.71
N ALA A 396 -16.12 3.01 -10.79
CA ALA A 396 -15.40 3.10 -12.06
C ALA A 396 -15.89 2.08 -13.10
N ARG A 397 -16.45 0.96 -12.69
CA ARG A 397 -17.01 -0.06 -13.60
C ARG A 397 -18.25 0.42 -14.35
N GLN A 398 -18.90 1.50 -13.91
CA GLN A 398 -20.04 2.13 -14.55
C GLN A 398 -19.64 3.26 -15.50
N GLU A 399 -18.35 3.46 -15.74
CA GLU A 399 -17.85 4.60 -16.49
C GLU A 399 -17.27 4.20 -17.84
N GLU A 400 -17.61 4.96 -18.89
CA GLU A 400 -17.10 4.75 -20.24
C GLU A 400 -15.55 4.79 -20.28
N ALA A 401 -14.95 5.73 -19.55
CA ALA A 401 -13.50 5.92 -19.48
C ALA A 401 -12.75 4.66 -19.03
N THR A 402 -13.36 3.83 -18.18
CA THR A 402 -12.81 2.53 -17.79
C THR A 402 -12.63 1.61 -18.98
N TYR A 403 -13.64 1.48 -19.83
CA TYR A 403 -13.61 0.59 -21.00
C TYR A 403 -12.74 1.14 -22.11
N GLU A 404 -12.61 2.46 -22.24
CA GLU A 404 -11.62 3.11 -23.10
C GLU A 404 -10.20 2.80 -22.62
N ALA A 405 -9.93 2.86 -21.31
CA ALA A 405 -8.63 2.47 -20.74
C ALA A 405 -8.33 0.98 -21.02
N MET A 406 -9.31 0.09 -20.85
CA MET A 406 -9.15 -1.35 -21.17
C MET A 406 -8.86 -1.56 -22.66
N ASN A 407 -9.47 -0.81 -23.57
CA ASN A 407 -9.17 -0.83 -25.00
C ASN A 407 -7.72 -0.41 -25.31
N ARG A 408 -7.19 0.56 -24.59
CA ARG A 408 -5.77 0.97 -24.72
C ARG A 408 -4.83 -0.13 -24.24
N MET A 409 -5.15 -0.78 -23.11
CA MET A 409 -4.42 -1.95 -22.64
C MET A 409 -4.49 -3.11 -23.67
N ASN A 410 -5.66 -3.36 -24.27
CA ASN A 410 -5.81 -4.33 -25.36
C ASN A 410 -4.89 -4.02 -26.55
N ALA A 411 -4.78 -2.76 -26.95
CA ALA A 411 -3.87 -2.35 -28.01
C ALA A 411 -2.40 -2.65 -27.66
N MET A 412 -1.98 -2.37 -26.42
CA MET A 412 -0.64 -2.67 -25.92
C MET A 412 -0.37 -4.19 -25.89
N VAL A 413 -1.35 -5.01 -25.50
CA VAL A 413 -1.25 -6.49 -25.58
C VAL A 413 -1.09 -6.96 -27.02
N LYS A 414 -1.85 -6.40 -27.96
CA LYS A 414 -1.76 -6.74 -29.40
C LYS A 414 -0.41 -6.39 -30.01
N GLU A 415 0.20 -5.32 -29.55
CA GLU A 415 1.56 -4.93 -29.96
C GLU A 415 2.67 -5.77 -29.29
N GLY A 416 2.34 -6.59 -28.27
CA GLY A 416 3.31 -7.34 -27.50
C GLY A 416 4.09 -6.49 -26.49
N LEU A 417 3.59 -5.30 -26.13
CA LEU A 417 4.18 -4.42 -25.13
C LEU A 417 3.84 -4.86 -23.70
N ILE A 418 2.72 -5.56 -23.53
CA ILE A 418 2.30 -6.20 -22.29
C ILE A 418 2.44 -7.71 -22.42
N SER A 419 3.02 -8.36 -21.39
CA SER A 419 3.16 -9.81 -21.35
C SER A 419 1.82 -10.52 -21.42
N LYS A 420 1.75 -11.56 -22.25
CA LYS A 420 0.58 -12.45 -22.30
C LYS A 420 0.39 -13.24 -21.01
N ALA A 421 1.44 -13.42 -20.22
CA ALA A 421 1.35 -14.07 -18.92
C ALA A 421 0.40 -13.35 -17.95
N PHE A 422 0.24 -12.04 -18.09
CA PHE A 422 -0.79 -11.27 -17.39
C PHE A 422 -2.20 -11.83 -17.62
N VAL A 423 -2.43 -12.35 -18.81
CA VAL A 423 -3.72 -12.85 -19.27
C VAL A 423 -3.95 -14.29 -18.88
N ASP A 424 -2.94 -15.12 -19.07
CA ASP A 424 -3.08 -16.57 -19.05
C ASP A 424 -2.44 -17.23 -17.78
N MET A 425 -1.72 -16.46 -16.98
CA MET A 425 -1.19 -16.77 -15.64
C MET A 425 -0.44 -18.11 -15.52
N SER A 426 -0.23 -18.82 -16.61
CA SER A 426 0.10 -20.25 -16.55
C SER A 426 1.58 -20.58 -16.73
N THR A 427 2.43 -19.67 -17.23
CA THR A 427 3.73 -20.11 -17.73
C THR A 427 4.92 -19.18 -17.52
N GLU A 428 4.72 -17.91 -17.25
CA GLU A 428 5.82 -16.95 -17.10
C GLU A 428 5.60 -16.10 -15.86
N ASN A 429 6.57 -16.08 -14.97
CA ASN A 429 6.48 -15.36 -13.74
C ASN A 429 7.43 -14.17 -13.70
N SER A 430 7.09 -13.17 -12.87
CA SER A 430 7.89 -11.95 -12.69
C SER A 430 9.31 -12.29 -12.22
N GLY A 431 9.46 -13.30 -11.36
CA GLY A 431 10.74 -13.81 -10.94
C GLY A 431 11.60 -14.23 -12.12
N THR A 432 11.05 -15.00 -13.03
CA THR A 432 11.77 -15.44 -14.25
C THR A 432 12.21 -14.27 -15.11
N TYR A 433 11.37 -13.27 -15.28
CA TYR A 433 11.73 -12.07 -16.05
C TYR A 433 12.88 -11.29 -15.43
N LEU A 434 12.85 -11.11 -14.11
CA LEU A 434 13.86 -10.32 -13.41
C LEU A 434 15.13 -11.14 -13.12
N GLU A 435 15.01 -12.43 -12.77
CA GLU A 435 16.16 -13.31 -12.53
C GLU A 435 17.02 -13.56 -13.77
N ASN A 436 16.40 -13.52 -14.94
CA ASN A 436 17.08 -13.73 -16.23
C ASN A 436 17.33 -12.42 -16.99
N ASP A 437 17.16 -11.27 -16.32
CA ASP A 437 17.37 -9.97 -16.94
C ASP A 437 16.54 -9.75 -18.22
N LEU A 438 15.26 -10.15 -18.18
CA LEU A 438 14.35 -10.11 -19.33
C LEU A 438 13.20 -9.11 -19.17
N GLY A 439 12.93 -8.64 -17.97
CA GLY A 439 11.79 -7.78 -17.66
C GLY A 439 12.15 -6.32 -17.52
N PHE A 440 11.36 -5.44 -18.11
CA PHE A 440 11.59 -4.00 -18.04
C PHE A 440 10.81 -3.31 -16.94
N MET A 441 9.50 -3.49 -16.89
CA MET A 441 8.62 -2.72 -16.02
C MET A 441 7.45 -3.54 -15.48
N HIS A 442 7.09 -3.32 -14.21
CA HIS A 442 5.80 -3.75 -13.67
C HIS A 442 5.26 -2.77 -12.61
N TYR A 443 4.03 -2.98 -12.19
CA TYR A 443 3.39 -2.24 -11.11
C TYR A 443 3.24 -3.17 -9.91
N ASP A 444 3.98 -2.92 -8.84
CA ASP A 444 4.08 -3.84 -7.71
C ASP A 444 4.47 -3.10 -6.41
N TYR A 445 4.61 -3.85 -5.34
CA TYR A 445 5.08 -3.33 -4.06
C TYR A 445 6.45 -2.68 -4.18
N ASN A 446 6.63 -1.56 -3.50
CA ASN A 446 7.93 -0.90 -3.39
C ASN A 446 9.04 -1.86 -2.93
N GLN A 447 8.72 -2.76 -2.00
CA GLN A 447 9.68 -3.72 -1.49
C GLN A 447 10.18 -4.72 -2.54
N THR A 448 9.42 -5.01 -3.58
CA THR A 448 9.83 -5.94 -4.64
C THR A 448 11.14 -5.51 -5.29
N GLN A 449 11.36 -4.20 -5.49
CA GLN A 449 12.61 -3.67 -6.03
C GLN A 449 13.82 -3.94 -5.12
N THR A 450 13.63 -3.87 -3.79
CA THR A 450 14.69 -4.20 -2.83
C THR A 450 15.20 -5.62 -3.03
N LEU A 451 14.29 -6.58 -3.09
CA LEU A 451 14.63 -7.97 -3.30
C LEU A 451 15.38 -8.18 -4.61
N TYR A 452 14.90 -7.62 -5.70
CA TYR A 452 15.48 -7.82 -7.01
C TYR A 452 16.84 -7.12 -7.17
N ASN A 453 16.99 -5.89 -6.71
CA ASN A 453 18.27 -5.19 -6.78
C ASN A 453 19.35 -5.93 -5.99
N ALA A 454 19.05 -6.35 -4.77
CA ALA A 454 20.03 -6.98 -3.90
C ALA A 454 20.30 -8.44 -4.22
N THR A 455 19.30 -9.22 -4.67
CA THR A 455 19.45 -10.67 -4.84
C THR A 455 19.48 -11.13 -6.28
N LYS A 456 18.68 -10.53 -7.15
CA LYS A 456 18.52 -10.96 -8.55
C LYS A 456 19.45 -10.23 -9.50
N LEU A 457 19.67 -8.95 -9.27
CA LEU A 457 20.59 -8.14 -10.06
C LEU A 457 22.00 -8.07 -9.43
N ASN A 458 22.24 -8.79 -8.32
CA ASN A 458 23.52 -8.84 -7.58
C ASN A 458 24.07 -7.45 -7.21
N GLN A 459 23.18 -6.50 -6.95
CA GLN A 459 23.58 -5.17 -6.56
C GLN A 459 23.63 -5.05 -5.03
N ASN A 460 24.79 -4.71 -4.49
CA ASN A 460 24.96 -4.36 -3.09
C ASN A 460 24.65 -2.87 -2.86
N GLU A 461 24.29 -2.53 -1.63
CA GLU A 461 24.01 -1.16 -1.24
C GLU A 461 25.22 -0.24 -1.54
N GLY A 462 24.99 0.85 -2.26
CA GLY A 462 26.02 1.81 -2.67
C GLY A 462 26.88 1.40 -3.86
N GLU A 463 26.65 0.26 -4.50
CA GLU A 463 27.31 -0.14 -5.73
C GLU A 463 26.61 0.43 -6.96
N GLU A 464 27.38 0.74 -8.00
CA GLU A 464 26.84 1.10 -9.33
C GLU A 464 26.57 -0.20 -10.12
N GLY A 465 25.43 -0.29 -10.77
CA GLY A 465 25.06 -1.46 -11.57
C GLY A 465 23.67 -1.37 -12.14
N GLU A 466 23.12 -2.52 -12.46
CA GLU A 466 21.76 -2.67 -12.95
C GLU A 466 20.74 -2.23 -11.89
N LYS A 467 19.80 -1.39 -12.29
CA LYS A 467 18.87 -0.75 -11.35
C LYS A 467 17.41 -1.03 -11.71
N TYR A 468 16.70 -1.56 -10.72
CA TYR A 468 15.27 -1.72 -10.76
C TYR A 468 14.64 -0.85 -9.67
N MET A 469 13.96 0.22 -10.05
CA MET A 469 13.58 1.28 -9.12
C MET A 469 12.14 1.72 -9.33
N ALA A 470 11.50 2.17 -8.25
CA ALA A 470 10.26 2.92 -8.33
C ALA A 470 10.48 4.23 -9.08
N VAL A 471 9.55 4.56 -9.95
CA VAL A 471 9.58 5.80 -10.72
C VAL A 471 8.31 6.60 -10.50
N MET A 472 8.38 7.89 -10.82
CA MET A 472 7.25 8.79 -10.69
C MET A 472 6.02 8.25 -11.41
N VAL A 473 4.83 8.43 -10.84
CA VAL A 473 3.58 8.08 -11.49
C VAL A 473 3.32 8.98 -12.71
N PRO A 474 2.62 8.48 -13.75
CA PRO A 474 2.42 9.21 -15.00
C PRO A 474 1.55 10.47 -14.83
N VAL A 475 1.74 11.40 -15.75
CA VAL A 475 0.79 12.49 -15.99
C VAL A 475 -0.38 11.91 -16.79
N ALA A 476 -1.59 12.11 -16.31
CA ALA A 476 -2.78 11.62 -16.97
C ALA A 476 -3.85 12.71 -17.10
N ARG A 477 -4.75 12.54 -18.04
CA ARG A 477 -5.97 13.35 -18.13
C ARG A 477 -6.87 12.94 -16.97
N TRP A 478 -7.22 13.90 -16.12
CA TRP A 478 -8.03 13.63 -14.96
C TRP A 478 -9.48 13.30 -15.33
N TYR A 479 -9.96 12.17 -14.84
CA TYR A 479 -11.35 11.78 -14.97
C TYR A 479 -11.88 11.32 -13.60
N ASP A 480 -12.90 12.02 -13.10
CA ASP A 480 -13.52 11.77 -11.79
C ASP A 480 -15.04 11.62 -11.88
N GLY A 481 -15.55 11.26 -13.07
CA GLY A 481 -16.98 11.22 -13.36
C GLY A 481 -17.59 12.56 -13.78
N SER A 482 -16.87 13.67 -13.59
CA SER A 482 -17.35 15.02 -13.91
C SER A 482 -16.87 15.59 -15.25
N ASN A 483 -16.03 14.86 -15.98
CA ASN A 483 -15.43 15.27 -17.26
C ASN A 483 -14.69 16.62 -17.21
N ALA A 484 -13.71 16.76 -16.34
CA ALA A 484 -12.81 17.91 -16.31
C ALA A 484 -11.89 17.92 -17.54
N ASP A 485 -12.42 18.31 -18.70
CA ASP A 485 -11.67 18.45 -19.94
C ASP A 485 -10.50 19.41 -19.77
N GLY A 486 -9.29 18.95 -20.14
CA GLY A 486 -8.08 19.75 -20.12
C GLY A 486 -7.36 19.83 -18.77
N VAL A 487 -7.79 19.09 -17.76
CA VAL A 487 -7.04 18.94 -16.51
C VAL A 487 -6.11 17.74 -16.63
N TYR A 488 -4.83 17.98 -16.40
CA TYR A 488 -3.78 16.97 -16.40
C TYR A 488 -3.09 16.97 -15.05
N MET A 489 -2.99 15.80 -14.43
CA MET A 489 -2.35 15.67 -13.13
C MET A 489 -1.81 14.26 -12.92
N ARG A 490 -1.11 14.07 -11.84
CA ARG A 490 -0.68 12.77 -11.35
C ARG A 490 -1.51 12.40 -10.12
N PHE A 491 -1.82 11.11 -9.98
CA PHE A 491 -2.39 10.57 -8.77
C PHE A 491 -1.88 9.14 -8.54
N THR A 492 -1.90 8.72 -7.29
CA THR A 492 -1.52 7.36 -6.89
C THR A 492 -2.74 6.54 -6.55
N GLU A 493 -2.52 5.26 -6.23
CA GLU A 493 -3.58 4.43 -5.66
C GLU A 493 -4.19 5.09 -4.42
N SER A 494 -5.47 4.81 -4.18
CA SER A 494 -6.14 5.27 -2.99
C SER A 494 -5.54 4.62 -1.74
N TRP A 495 -5.51 5.40 -0.66
CA TRP A 495 -5.00 4.99 0.62
C TRP A 495 -5.78 3.82 1.22
N ARG A 496 -5.07 3.00 1.95
CA ARG A 496 -5.64 1.92 2.73
C ARG A 496 -5.58 2.28 4.22
N SER A 497 -6.75 2.58 4.81
CA SER A 497 -6.85 2.92 6.22
C SER A 497 -6.48 1.75 7.12
N VAL A 498 -7.09 0.60 6.88
CA VAL A 498 -6.96 -0.62 7.68
C VAL A 498 -7.07 -1.82 6.76
N LYS A 499 -6.34 -2.90 7.02
CA LYS A 499 -6.57 -4.16 6.31
C LYS A 499 -7.94 -4.74 6.68
N THR A 500 -8.44 -5.59 5.80
CA THR A 500 -9.73 -6.26 5.98
C THR A 500 -9.70 -7.37 7.03
N ASP A 501 -8.57 -7.60 7.68
CA ASP A 501 -8.35 -8.65 8.68
C ASP A 501 -8.14 -8.05 10.07
N GLY A 502 -8.43 -8.81 11.10
CA GLY A 502 -8.22 -8.41 12.48
C GLY A 502 -8.37 -9.55 13.45
N TRP A 503 -8.24 -9.26 14.73
CA TRP A 503 -8.39 -10.21 15.83
C TRP A 503 -9.58 -9.82 16.69
N GLY A 504 -10.57 -10.72 16.79
CA GLY A 504 -11.73 -10.56 17.66
C GLY A 504 -11.61 -11.37 18.94
N ILE A 505 -12.24 -10.89 20.02
CA ILE A 505 -12.36 -11.60 21.30
C ILE A 505 -13.71 -12.33 21.31
N SER A 506 -13.68 -13.64 21.52
CA SER A 506 -14.90 -14.48 21.55
C SER A 506 -15.65 -14.31 22.86
N VAL A 507 -16.91 -13.89 22.80
CA VAL A 507 -17.79 -13.87 23.99
C VAL A 507 -17.95 -15.25 24.60
N ALA A 508 -18.14 -16.29 23.78
CA ALA A 508 -18.28 -17.67 24.27
C ALA A 508 -16.96 -18.23 24.80
N GLY A 509 -15.82 -17.80 24.26
CA GLY A 509 -14.50 -18.26 24.70
C GLY A 509 -14.12 -17.72 26.06
N VAL A 510 -14.20 -16.40 26.25
CA VAL A 510 -13.93 -15.80 27.57
C VAL A 510 -15.05 -16.11 28.57
N GLY A 511 -16.28 -16.36 28.10
CA GLY A 511 -17.42 -16.71 28.95
C GLY A 511 -17.67 -15.70 30.05
N ASN A 512 -17.78 -16.16 31.30
CA ASN A 512 -17.89 -15.31 32.48
C ASN A 512 -16.54 -15.11 33.19
N ASP A 513 -15.42 -15.47 32.54
CA ASP A 513 -14.08 -15.35 33.09
C ASP A 513 -13.53 -13.96 32.81
N GLN A 514 -13.63 -13.10 33.82
CA GLN A 514 -13.16 -11.71 33.70
C GLN A 514 -11.65 -11.64 33.53
N ASP A 515 -10.86 -12.53 34.11
CA ASP A 515 -9.41 -12.55 33.97
C ASP A 515 -9.02 -12.77 32.49
N LYS A 516 -9.67 -13.70 31.80
CA LYS A 516 -9.46 -13.94 30.37
C LYS A 516 -9.86 -12.75 29.52
N LEU A 517 -11.03 -12.17 29.78
CA LEU A 517 -11.47 -10.97 29.05
C LEU A 517 -10.47 -9.83 29.21
N TYR A 518 -10.04 -9.53 30.43
CA TYR A 518 -9.13 -8.45 30.71
C TYR A 518 -7.72 -8.70 30.19
N ALA A 519 -7.25 -9.96 30.19
CA ALA A 519 -5.99 -10.33 29.58
C ALA A 519 -6.01 -10.16 28.04
N CYS A 520 -7.12 -10.53 27.37
CA CYS A 520 -7.28 -10.27 25.93
C CYS A 520 -7.28 -8.76 25.60
N LEU A 521 -7.98 -7.95 26.38
CA LEU A 521 -8.00 -6.50 26.21
C LEU A 521 -6.63 -5.87 26.51
N ALA A 522 -5.93 -6.36 27.53
CA ALA A 522 -4.58 -5.91 27.87
C ALA A 522 -3.57 -6.25 26.78
N LEU A 523 -3.70 -7.39 26.11
CA LEU A 523 -2.87 -7.73 24.94
C LEU A 523 -3.06 -6.71 23.81
N ILE A 524 -4.31 -6.34 23.51
CA ILE A 524 -4.60 -5.33 22.49
C ILE A 524 -4.03 -3.98 22.92
N ASP A 525 -4.30 -3.53 24.14
CA ASP A 525 -3.81 -2.24 24.62
C ASP A 525 -2.28 -2.16 24.65
N PHE A 526 -1.62 -3.23 25.09
CA PHE A 526 -0.16 -3.32 25.12
C PHE A 526 0.47 -3.13 23.73
N ALA A 527 -0.14 -3.70 22.70
CA ALA A 527 0.38 -3.59 21.32
C ALA A 527 0.48 -2.14 20.84
N TYR A 528 -0.32 -1.24 21.39
CA TYR A 528 -0.32 0.20 21.08
C TYR A 528 0.49 1.06 22.07
N SER A 529 1.08 0.46 23.10
CA SER A 529 2.05 1.15 23.96
C SER A 529 3.37 1.38 23.20
N GLU A 530 4.20 2.30 23.66
CA GLU A 530 5.51 2.58 23.08
C GLU A 530 6.36 1.29 22.99
N LYS A 531 6.45 0.53 24.08
CA LYS A 531 7.15 -0.75 24.11
C LYS A 531 6.50 -1.78 23.16
N GLY A 532 5.17 -1.86 23.16
CA GLY A 532 4.41 -2.78 22.31
C GLY A 532 4.62 -2.52 20.83
N GLN A 533 4.59 -1.26 20.40
CA GLN A 533 4.82 -0.89 19.00
C GLN A 533 6.23 -1.29 18.52
N ILE A 534 7.25 -1.08 19.34
CA ILE A 534 8.62 -1.51 19.03
C ILE A 534 8.66 -3.03 18.94
N LEU A 535 8.17 -3.73 19.96
CA LEU A 535 8.19 -5.19 20.02
C LEU A 535 7.42 -5.85 18.85
N MET A 536 6.23 -5.33 18.53
CA MET A 536 5.40 -5.83 17.43
C MET A 536 5.96 -5.51 16.04
N SER A 537 6.87 -4.56 15.93
CA SER A 537 7.53 -4.19 14.66
C SER A 537 8.90 -4.84 14.53
N TYR A 538 9.75 -4.68 15.53
CA TYR A 538 11.17 -5.05 15.50
C TYR A 538 11.46 -6.43 16.12
N GLY A 539 10.55 -6.97 16.92
CA GLY A 539 10.85 -8.10 17.80
C GLY A 539 11.52 -7.65 19.11
N PRO A 540 12.04 -8.60 19.92
CA PRO A 540 12.72 -8.33 21.19
C PRO A 540 13.99 -7.48 21.05
N ASP A 541 14.45 -6.91 22.17
CA ASP A 541 15.63 -6.06 22.29
C ASP A 541 16.91 -6.70 21.70
N ALA A 542 17.01 -8.03 21.74
CA ALA A 542 18.15 -8.78 21.18
C ALA A 542 18.31 -8.59 19.65
N PHE A 543 17.25 -8.20 18.94
CA PHE A 543 17.25 -7.95 17.50
C PHE A 543 17.45 -6.48 17.16
N ILE A 544 17.59 -5.63 18.17
CA ILE A 544 17.72 -4.17 18.07
C ILE A 544 19.14 -3.77 18.47
N LYS A 545 19.69 -2.78 17.78
CA LYS A 545 21.02 -2.26 18.09
C LYS A 545 21.00 -1.43 19.36
N THR A 546 21.85 -1.80 20.30
CA THR A 546 21.94 -1.13 21.61
C THR A 546 23.31 -0.51 21.87
N ASN A 547 23.32 0.58 22.60
CA ASN A 547 24.51 1.21 23.16
C ASN A 547 25.04 0.41 24.36
N SER A 548 26.25 0.71 24.82
CA SER A 548 26.88 0.05 25.98
C SER A 548 26.13 0.25 27.29
N ASP A 549 25.25 1.23 27.38
CA ASP A 549 24.39 1.51 28.54
C ASP A 549 23.01 0.84 28.46
N GLY A 550 22.76 0.07 27.38
CA GLY A 550 21.50 -0.62 27.14
C GLY A 550 20.41 0.22 26.46
N SER A 551 20.66 1.48 26.17
CA SER A 551 19.74 2.29 25.37
C SER A 551 19.82 1.88 23.89
N TYR A 552 18.72 2.09 23.13
CA TYR A 552 18.72 1.84 21.68
C TYR A 552 19.61 2.83 20.93
N VAL A 553 20.34 2.34 19.94
CA VAL A 553 20.83 3.20 18.86
C VAL A 553 19.63 3.59 18.01
N THR A 554 19.46 4.88 17.75
CA THR A 554 18.31 5.38 17.04
C THR A 554 18.68 6.20 15.81
N PHE A 555 17.78 6.27 14.86
CA PHE A 555 17.84 7.17 13.70
C PHE A 555 16.54 7.97 13.58
N ASN A 556 16.60 9.11 12.91
CA ASN A 556 15.41 9.91 12.65
C ASN A 556 14.66 9.37 11.44
N PHE A 557 13.38 9.08 11.62
CA PHE A 557 12.46 8.74 10.54
C PHE A 557 11.18 9.59 10.69
N ASN A 558 10.90 10.42 9.70
CA ASN A 558 9.75 11.32 9.67
C ASN A 558 9.63 12.23 10.92
N GLY A 559 10.76 12.66 11.48
CA GLY A 559 10.80 13.55 12.65
C GLY A 559 10.81 12.83 14.01
N GLU A 560 10.64 11.53 14.03
CA GLU A 560 10.66 10.69 15.23
C GLU A 560 11.94 9.85 15.32
N GLN A 561 12.33 9.51 16.55
CA GLN A 561 13.49 8.65 16.80
C GLN A 561 13.03 7.18 16.89
N TRP A 562 13.53 6.34 16.00
CA TRP A 562 13.22 4.92 15.93
C TRP A 562 14.48 4.07 16.12
N PRO A 563 14.37 2.87 16.70
CA PRO A 563 15.51 1.98 16.87
C PRO A 563 16.13 1.53 15.55
N GLU A 564 17.46 1.33 15.56
CA GLU A 564 18.17 0.65 14.47
C GLU A 564 18.13 -0.87 14.67
N ILE A 565 17.98 -1.62 13.57
CA ILE A 565 18.08 -3.08 13.54
C ILE A 565 19.53 -3.48 13.81
N ALA A 566 19.76 -4.50 14.64
CA ALA A 566 21.10 -5.03 14.90
C ALA A 566 21.73 -5.60 13.62
N ASP A 567 23.06 -5.49 13.50
CA ASP A 567 23.79 -5.92 12.30
C ASP A 567 23.63 -7.44 12.05
N ASP A 568 23.65 -8.25 13.12
CA ASP A 568 23.41 -9.70 13.03
C ASP A 568 21.98 -10.03 12.59
N THR A 569 20.99 -9.26 13.06
CA THR A 569 19.59 -9.39 12.61
C THR A 569 19.46 -9.05 11.12
N ARG A 570 20.14 -8.01 10.66
CA ARG A 570 20.15 -7.63 9.25
C ARG A 570 20.77 -8.74 8.38
N THR A 571 21.87 -9.32 8.82
CA THR A 571 22.50 -10.48 8.15
C THR A 571 21.56 -11.67 8.10
N GLU A 572 20.94 -12.01 9.22
CA GLU A 572 19.99 -13.12 9.31
C GLU A 572 18.75 -12.92 8.43
N LEU A 573 18.24 -11.68 8.33
CA LEU A 573 17.14 -11.33 7.45
C LEU A 573 17.44 -11.67 5.98
N TRP A 574 18.67 -11.40 5.52
CA TRP A 574 19.11 -11.77 4.18
C TRP A 574 19.26 -13.27 4.02
N ASP A 575 19.90 -13.93 4.98
CA ASP A 575 20.18 -15.37 4.91
C ASP A 575 18.92 -16.23 4.95
N LYS A 576 17.95 -15.87 5.80
CA LYS A 576 16.73 -16.66 6.04
C LYS A 576 15.54 -16.26 5.16
N ALA A 577 15.44 -15.01 4.77
CA ALA A 577 14.27 -14.48 4.06
C ALA A 577 14.62 -13.74 2.76
N GLY A 578 15.87 -13.79 2.31
CA GLY A 578 16.32 -13.17 1.06
C GLY A 578 16.03 -11.67 1.00
N GLY A 579 16.17 -10.98 2.13
CA GLY A 579 15.87 -9.55 2.24
C GLY A 579 14.40 -9.21 2.41
N ASN A 580 13.50 -10.18 2.41
CA ASN A 580 12.08 -9.95 2.66
C ASN A 580 11.80 -9.78 4.15
N TYR A 581 11.84 -8.52 4.62
CA TYR A 581 11.66 -8.18 6.04
C TYR A 581 10.31 -8.64 6.60
N THR A 582 9.23 -8.56 5.83
CA THR A 582 7.89 -8.97 6.28
C THR A 582 7.84 -10.48 6.54
N ASN A 583 8.45 -11.27 5.65
CA ASN A 583 8.56 -12.70 5.85
C ASN A 583 9.45 -13.03 7.05
N TYR A 584 10.59 -12.35 7.19
CA TYR A 584 11.45 -12.52 8.34
C TYR A 584 10.75 -12.21 9.65
N ALA A 585 10.14 -11.03 9.75
CA ALA A 585 9.43 -10.60 10.94
C ALA A 585 8.30 -11.58 11.34
N ARG A 586 7.47 -12.00 10.39
CA ARG A 586 6.35 -12.89 10.66
C ARG A 586 6.76 -14.34 10.94
N GLN A 587 7.69 -14.87 10.15
CA GLN A 587 8.03 -16.29 10.23
C GLN A 587 9.01 -16.61 11.34
N TYR A 588 9.96 -15.71 11.61
CA TYR A 588 11.05 -15.95 12.57
C TYR A 588 10.88 -15.18 13.88
N LEU A 589 10.55 -13.89 13.84
CA LEU A 589 10.36 -13.11 15.07
C LEU A 589 8.97 -13.23 15.66
N GLY A 590 7.94 -13.48 14.83
CA GLY A 590 6.54 -13.46 15.25
C GLY A 590 5.96 -12.03 15.36
N SER A 591 6.68 -11.02 14.90
CA SER A 591 6.20 -9.65 14.83
C SER A 591 5.37 -9.39 13.56
N THR A 592 4.75 -8.22 13.42
CA THR A 592 3.90 -7.82 12.27
C THR A 592 2.76 -8.78 11.95
N LEU A 593 2.13 -9.36 12.98
CA LEU A 593 1.06 -10.37 12.86
C LEU A 593 -0.35 -9.82 13.08
N SER A 594 -0.75 -8.70 12.74
CA SER A 594 -2.10 -8.12 12.92
C SER A 594 -2.15 -6.90 13.83
N PHE A 595 -1.00 -6.36 14.21
CA PHE A 595 -0.90 -5.12 14.96
C PHE A 595 -0.16 -4.06 14.15
N LEU A 596 0.01 -2.90 14.73
CA LEU A 596 0.72 -1.77 14.12
C LEU A 596 2.14 -2.18 13.71
N LYS A 597 2.45 -1.94 12.43
CA LYS A 597 3.81 -2.11 11.90
C LYS A 597 4.51 -0.76 11.83
N SER A 598 5.76 -0.71 12.26
CA SER A 598 6.57 0.49 12.11
C SER A 598 7.12 0.61 10.67
N GLN A 599 6.78 1.68 9.99
CA GLN A 599 7.38 2.03 8.69
C GLN A 599 8.89 2.26 8.80
N ALA A 600 9.38 2.70 9.97
CA ALA A 600 10.81 2.88 10.20
C ALA A 600 11.58 1.55 10.14
N PHE A 601 10.97 0.43 10.58
CA PHE A 601 11.56 -0.89 10.42
C PHE A 601 11.66 -1.27 8.94
N GLU A 602 10.59 -1.09 8.19
CA GLU A 602 10.55 -1.36 6.75
C GLU A 602 11.58 -0.54 5.98
N TYR A 603 11.66 0.75 6.29
CA TYR A 603 12.62 1.65 5.66
C TYR A 603 14.07 1.20 5.82
N GLN A 604 14.46 0.69 7.00
CA GLN A 604 15.80 0.16 7.23
C GLN A 604 16.11 -1.09 6.43
N CYS A 605 15.09 -1.88 6.09
CA CYS A 605 15.23 -3.10 5.30
C CYS A 605 15.13 -2.84 3.78
N THR A 606 14.78 -1.63 3.37
CA THR A 606 14.66 -1.27 1.96
C THR A 606 16.05 -0.94 1.39
N HIS A 607 16.39 -1.50 0.24
CA HIS A 607 17.62 -1.22 -0.49
C HIS A 607 17.71 0.29 -0.84
N ASP A 608 18.93 0.84 -0.93
CA ASP A 608 19.15 2.27 -1.18
C ASP A 608 18.49 2.77 -2.48
N VAL A 609 18.55 2.00 -3.56
CA VAL A 609 17.85 2.27 -4.82
C VAL A 609 16.33 2.36 -4.59
N GLY A 610 15.79 1.48 -3.76
CA GLY A 610 14.38 1.49 -3.39
C GLY A 610 13.99 2.72 -2.55
N ARG A 611 14.85 3.09 -1.62
CA ARG A 611 14.67 4.32 -0.83
C ARG A 611 14.70 5.58 -1.70
N GLU A 612 15.59 5.61 -2.70
CA GLU A 612 15.68 6.74 -3.64
C GLU A 612 14.37 6.92 -4.42
N GLY A 613 13.89 5.87 -5.09
CA GLY A 613 12.66 5.95 -5.90
C GLY A 613 11.40 6.27 -5.07
N ALA A 614 11.24 5.61 -3.92
CA ALA A 614 10.15 5.93 -3.00
C ALA A 614 10.24 7.37 -2.46
N GLY A 615 11.46 7.86 -2.24
CA GLY A 615 11.72 9.24 -1.82
C GLY A 615 11.26 10.27 -2.84
N TYR A 616 11.43 10.01 -4.13
CA TYR A 616 10.92 10.88 -5.21
C TYR A 616 9.41 11.01 -5.16
N ILE A 617 8.70 9.88 -5.01
CA ILE A 617 7.23 9.86 -4.92
C ILE A 617 6.75 10.56 -3.66
N SER A 618 7.36 10.27 -2.51
CA SER A 618 7.00 10.91 -1.23
C SER A 618 7.22 12.42 -1.26
N THR A 619 8.33 12.88 -1.86
CA THR A 619 8.61 14.31 -2.06
C THR A 619 7.54 14.95 -2.94
N ALA A 620 7.17 14.29 -4.03
CA ALA A 620 6.17 14.80 -4.97
C ALA A 620 4.77 14.90 -4.34
N ILE A 621 4.40 13.94 -3.48
CA ILE A 621 3.17 13.98 -2.69
C ILE A 621 3.23 15.13 -1.68
N GLY A 622 4.32 15.24 -0.92
CA GLY A 622 4.49 16.30 0.09
C GLY A 622 4.46 17.71 -0.51
N LEU A 623 4.94 17.88 -1.75
CA LEU A 623 4.90 19.14 -2.50
C LEU A 623 3.60 19.33 -3.32
N GLY A 624 2.69 18.36 -3.33
CA GLY A 624 1.40 18.44 -4.00
C GLY A 624 1.42 18.26 -5.51
N THR A 625 2.54 17.77 -6.11
CA THR A 625 2.63 17.46 -7.53
C THR A 625 2.01 16.13 -7.89
N ILE A 626 1.80 15.24 -6.92
CA ILE A 626 0.98 14.05 -7.02
C ILE A 626 -0.24 14.22 -6.13
N LYS A 627 -1.42 13.97 -6.67
CA LYS A 627 -2.64 13.86 -5.88
C LYS A 627 -2.63 12.51 -5.17
N HIS A 628 -2.55 12.58 -3.86
CA HIS A 628 -2.82 11.44 -2.98
C HIS A 628 -4.16 11.73 -2.29
N PRO A 629 -5.12 10.81 -2.29
CA PRO A 629 -6.47 11.08 -1.80
C PRO A 629 -6.52 11.76 -0.43
N GLU A 630 -5.66 11.40 0.49
CA GLU A 630 -5.63 11.95 1.83
C GLU A 630 -4.85 13.24 1.96
N LEU A 631 -3.67 13.28 1.37
CA LEU A 631 -2.77 14.42 1.48
C LEU A 631 -3.19 15.56 0.55
N GLY A 632 -3.74 15.24 -0.64
CA GLY A 632 -4.19 16.22 -1.61
C GLY A 632 -5.47 16.96 -1.24
N MET A 633 -6.25 16.43 -0.30
CA MET A 633 -7.58 16.94 0.08
C MET A 633 -7.64 17.38 1.55
N ALA A 634 -6.57 18.01 2.05
CA ALA A 634 -6.43 18.43 3.45
C ALA A 634 -7.62 19.28 3.98
N SER A 635 -8.34 20.00 3.08
CA SER A 635 -9.53 20.77 3.42
C SER A 635 -10.81 19.93 3.52
N ASN A 636 -10.83 18.73 2.92
CA ASN A 636 -11.91 17.77 2.98
C ASN A 636 -11.35 16.34 2.81
N PRO A 637 -10.78 15.74 3.85
CA PRO A 637 -10.12 14.44 3.77
C PRO A 637 -11.04 13.30 3.36
N TRP A 638 -12.36 13.48 3.45
CA TRP A 638 -13.37 12.48 3.10
C TRP A 638 -13.66 12.38 1.64
N TYR A 639 -13.31 13.37 0.92
CA TYR A 639 -13.65 13.55 -0.47
C TYR A 639 -13.19 12.41 -1.38
N THR A 640 -12.13 11.74 -0.97
CA THR A 640 -11.49 10.72 -1.77
C THR A 640 -11.25 9.42 -1.01
N ILE A 641 -11.51 9.39 0.29
CA ILE A 641 -11.31 8.19 1.10
C ILE A 641 -12.63 7.44 1.22
N VAL A 642 -12.64 6.23 0.68
CA VAL A 642 -13.70 5.25 0.95
C VAL A 642 -13.09 4.20 1.88
N PRO A 643 -13.63 4.00 3.09
CA PRO A 643 -13.13 2.97 3.99
C PRO A 643 -13.13 1.59 3.34
N THR A 644 -12.13 0.77 3.65
CA THR A 644 -11.98 -0.58 3.08
C THR A 644 -13.20 -1.46 3.38
N VAL A 645 -13.89 -1.19 4.47
CA VAL A 645 -15.13 -1.84 4.85
C VAL A 645 -16.16 -0.77 5.15
N LEU A 646 -17.15 -0.64 4.27
CA LEU A 646 -18.32 0.19 4.51
C LEU A 646 -19.36 -0.63 5.28
N PRO A 647 -19.77 -0.22 6.49
CA PRO A 647 -20.71 -0.97 7.30
C PRO A 647 -22.12 -0.86 6.71
N THR A 648 -22.53 -1.87 5.93
CA THR A 648 -23.90 -2.02 5.45
C THR A 648 -24.73 -2.74 6.51
N THR A 649 -25.93 -2.22 6.79
CA THR A 649 -26.84 -2.86 7.72
C THR A 649 -27.38 -4.18 7.14
N LYS A 650 -27.83 -5.08 8.02
CA LYS A 650 -28.47 -6.33 7.60
C LYS A 650 -29.68 -6.08 6.69
N VAL A 651 -30.47 -5.04 6.97
CA VAL A 651 -31.64 -4.66 6.18
C VAL A 651 -31.21 -4.17 4.78
N GLU A 652 -30.11 -3.43 4.67
CA GLU A 652 -29.58 -3.03 3.37
C GLU A 652 -29.10 -4.25 2.57
N LYS A 653 -28.40 -5.18 3.20
CA LYS A 653 -27.97 -6.44 2.56
C LYS A 653 -29.17 -7.29 2.10
N GLU A 654 -30.24 -7.36 2.89
CA GLU A 654 -31.45 -8.11 2.56
C GLU A 654 -32.32 -7.42 1.49
N ASN A 655 -32.38 -6.08 1.51
CA ASN A 655 -33.17 -5.31 0.55
C ASN A 655 -32.53 -5.24 -0.84
N VAL A 656 -31.21 -5.43 -0.95
CA VAL A 656 -30.53 -5.58 -2.23
C VAL A 656 -30.63 -7.03 -2.67
N THR A 657 -31.76 -7.41 -3.26
CA THR A 657 -31.92 -8.76 -3.83
C THR A 657 -30.75 -9.06 -4.78
N GLY A 658 -29.97 -10.08 -4.44
CA GLY A 658 -28.78 -10.42 -5.20
C GLY A 658 -27.54 -9.54 -4.92
N TYR A 659 -27.46 -8.85 -3.76
CA TYR A 659 -26.24 -8.18 -3.34
C TYR A 659 -25.05 -9.14 -3.36
N THR A 660 -25.23 -10.36 -2.86
CA THR A 660 -24.21 -11.41 -2.91
C THR A 660 -23.91 -11.80 -4.35
N GLU A 661 -24.95 -11.98 -5.20
CA GLU A 661 -24.76 -12.29 -6.62
C GLU A 661 -24.08 -11.15 -7.35
N LEU A 662 -24.41 -9.90 -7.01
CA LEU A 662 -23.78 -8.72 -7.57
C LEU A 662 -22.30 -8.67 -7.16
N ASN A 663 -22.01 -8.85 -5.88
CA ASN A 663 -20.67 -8.88 -5.35
C ASN A 663 -19.87 -10.06 -5.91
N GLU A 664 -20.48 -11.23 -6.11
CA GLU A 664 -19.86 -12.36 -6.80
C GLU A 664 -19.66 -12.11 -8.30
N LYS A 665 -20.61 -11.45 -8.96
CA LYS A 665 -20.52 -11.10 -10.38
C LYS A 665 -19.50 -10.00 -10.67
N PHE A 666 -19.30 -9.06 -9.73
CA PHE A 666 -18.47 -7.88 -9.92
C PHE A 666 -17.34 -7.75 -8.90
N ASN A 667 -17.23 -8.68 -7.96
CA ASN A 667 -16.12 -8.68 -7.06
C ASN A 667 -14.85 -9.19 -7.77
N GLN A 668 -13.71 -8.79 -7.21
CA GLN A 668 -12.38 -9.00 -7.76
C GLN A 668 -12.06 -10.45 -8.10
N ASN A 669 -12.62 -11.41 -7.39
CA ASN A 669 -12.25 -12.81 -7.51
C ASN A 669 -13.18 -13.63 -8.45
N LYS A 670 -14.32 -13.10 -8.90
CA LYS A 670 -15.30 -13.94 -9.61
C LYS A 670 -16.08 -13.29 -10.77
N GLY A 671 -16.04 -11.98 -10.96
CA GLY A 671 -16.88 -11.37 -11.99
C GLY A 671 -16.41 -10.02 -12.54
N GLY A 672 -16.08 -9.05 -11.68
CA GLY A 672 -15.63 -7.73 -12.11
C GLY A 672 -14.27 -7.76 -12.79
N GLU A 673 -13.36 -8.59 -12.30
CA GLU A 673 -12.07 -8.84 -12.92
C GLU A 673 -12.21 -9.52 -14.29
N ASN A 674 -13.07 -10.51 -14.38
CA ASN A 674 -13.30 -11.20 -15.65
C ASN A 674 -13.83 -10.23 -16.70
N MET A 675 -14.69 -9.29 -16.31
CA MET A 675 -15.23 -8.30 -17.23
C MET A 675 -14.14 -7.32 -17.72
N LEU A 676 -13.30 -6.81 -16.81
CA LEU A 676 -12.19 -5.93 -17.18
C LEU A 676 -11.10 -6.69 -17.94
N LEU A 677 -10.81 -7.92 -17.53
CA LEU A 677 -9.87 -8.79 -18.23
C LEU A 677 -10.36 -9.14 -19.64
N ASP A 678 -11.63 -9.50 -19.78
CA ASP A 678 -12.23 -9.77 -21.10
C ASP A 678 -12.18 -8.52 -22.01
N ALA A 679 -12.36 -7.34 -21.43
CA ALA A 679 -12.22 -6.06 -22.14
C ALA A 679 -10.78 -5.85 -22.64
N ILE A 680 -9.77 -6.15 -21.82
CA ILE A 680 -8.36 -6.07 -22.22
C ILE A 680 -8.06 -7.13 -23.30
N LEU A 681 -8.56 -8.35 -23.17
CA LEU A 681 -8.27 -9.43 -24.10
C LEU A 681 -8.89 -9.23 -25.47
N ASN A 682 -10.15 -8.89 -25.49
CA ASN A 682 -10.99 -8.89 -26.68
C ASN A 682 -11.22 -7.49 -27.24
N GLY A 683 -11.03 -6.45 -26.42
CA GLY A 683 -11.46 -5.08 -26.67
C GLY A 683 -12.97 -4.93 -26.51
N VAL A 684 -13.40 -3.69 -26.32
CA VAL A 684 -14.81 -3.32 -26.19
C VAL A 684 -15.21 -2.45 -27.37
N GLN A 685 -16.21 -2.88 -28.13
CA GLN A 685 -16.66 -2.15 -29.33
C GLN A 685 -17.49 -0.91 -28.97
N ASP A 686 -18.22 -0.98 -27.87
CA ASP A 686 -19.09 0.08 -27.39
C ASP A 686 -18.84 0.32 -25.89
N PRO A 687 -17.83 1.12 -25.53
CA PRO A 687 -17.52 1.45 -24.14
C PRO A 687 -18.71 2.04 -23.38
N ALA A 688 -19.42 3.01 -23.97
CA ALA A 688 -20.57 3.65 -23.37
C ALA A 688 -21.74 2.67 -23.12
N GLY A 689 -22.02 1.80 -24.09
CA GLY A 689 -23.05 0.76 -23.96
C GLY A 689 -22.69 -0.27 -22.90
N THR A 690 -21.41 -0.61 -22.76
CA THR A 690 -20.91 -1.54 -21.70
C THR A 690 -21.09 -0.89 -20.33
N ALA A 691 -20.63 0.33 -20.15
CA ALA A 691 -20.81 1.10 -18.91
C ALA A 691 -22.30 1.23 -18.54
N SER A 692 -23.14 1.56 -19.52
CA SER A 692 -24.60 1.65 -19.32
C SER A 692 -25.23 0.33 -18.88
N THR A 693 -24.75 -0.79 -19.40
CA THR A 693 -25.24 -2.13 -18.99
C THR A 693 -24.91 -2.39 -17.52
N VAL A 694 -23.70 -2.09 -17.10
CA VAL A 694 -23.29 -2.20 -15.69
C VAL A 694 -24.12 -1.27 -14.82
N THR A 695 -24.28 -0.01 -15.22
CA THR A 695 -25.10 0.97 -14.49
C THR A 695 -26.53 0.48 -14.29
N ASN A 696 -27.15 -0.08 -15.32
CA ASN A 696 -28.52 -0.61 -15.23
C ASN A 696 -28.63 -1.80 -14.27
N ASP A 697 -27.65 -2.71 -14.28
CA ASP A 697 -27.59 -3.82 -13.32
C ASP A 697 -27.47 -3.31 -11.88
N TRP A 698 -26.58 -2.33 -11.64
CA TRP A 698 -26.39 -1.73 -10.33
C TRP A 698 -27.59 -0.93 -9.85
N SER A 699 -28.16 -0.08 -10.73
CA SER A 699 -29.34 0.73 -10.41
C SER A 699 -30.54 -0.12 -10.06
N GLY A 700 -30.79 -1.19 -10.80
CA GLY A 700 -31.86 -2.14 -10.51
C GLY A 700 -31.72 -2.82 -9.14
N LYS A 701 -30.51 -2.87 -8.58
CA LYS A 701 -30.18 -3.44 -7.26
C LYS A 701 -29.89 -2.38 -6.20
N GLN A 702 -30.01 -1.11 -6.52
CA GLN A 702 -29.75 0.02 -5.60
C GLN A 702 -28.35 0.02 -4.95
N TYR A 703 -27.37 -0.54 -5.64
CA TYR A 703 -26.03 -0.75 -5.07
C TYR A 703 -25.37 0.56 -4.61
N LEU A 704 -25.22 1.53 -5.52
CA LEU A 704 -24.56 2.80 -5.19
C LEU A 704 -25.28 3.58 -4.10
N ALA A 705 -26.63 3.57 -4.09
CA ALA A 705 -27.40 4.25 -3.06
C ALA A 705 -27.12 3.66 -1.66
N ILE A 706 -26.93 2.35 -1.58
CA ILE A 706 -26.56 1.67 -0.33
C ILE A 706 -25.15 2.04 0.09
N MET A 707 -24.19 2.02 -0.84
CA MET A 707 -22.79 2.38 -0.56
C MET A 707 -22.68 3.86 -0.19
N GLN A 708 -23.40 4.75 -0.86
CA GLN A 708 -23.51 6.16 -0.51
C GLN A 708 -24.04 6.33 0.93
N GLY A 709 -25.13 5.67 1.27
CA GLY A 709 -25.73 5.75 2.60
C GLY A 709 -24.80 5.19 3.70
N ALA A 710 -24.04 4.14 3.40
CA ALA A 710 -23.04 3.59 4.33
C ALA A 710 -21.90 4.60 4.56
N TRP A 711 -21.38 5.19 3.48
CA TRP A 711 -20.35 6.21 3.54
C TRP A 711 -20.81 7.49 4.28
N GLU A 712 -22.02 7.96 4.04
CA GLU A 712 -22.59 9.11 4.75
C GLU A 712 -22.71 8.87 6.26
N ARG A 713 -23.05 7.64 6.68
CA ARG A 713 -23.06 7.28 8.10
C ARG A 713 -21.66 7.27 8.70
N ASP A 714 -20.68 6.76 7.98
CA ASP A 714 -19.28 6.77 8.42
C ASP A 714 -18.77 8.19 8.61
N ILE A 715 -19.05 9.09 7.66
CA ILE A 715 -18.68 10.50 7.77
C ILE A 715 -19.37 11.16 8.97
N ALA A 716 -20.68 10.98 9.11
CA ALA A 716 -21.43 11.53 10.22
C ALA A 716 -20.88 11.05 11.57
N TYR A 717 -20.47 9.79 11.66
CA TYR A 717 -19.82 9.24 12.84
C TYR A 717 -18.44 9.86 13.06
N TYR A 718 -17.61 9.94 12.04
CA TYR A 718 -16.29 10.57 12.15
C TYR A 718 -16.36 12.02 12.61
N ASP A 719 -17.33 12.79 12.14
CA ASP A 719 -17.50 14.16 12.58
C ASP A 719 -17.81 14.27 14.08
N THR A 720 -18.32 13.21 14.69
CA THR A 720 -18.49 13.13 16.14
C THR A 720 -17.19 12.81 16.89
N LEU A 721 -16.17 12.30 16.17
CA LEU A 721 -14.88 11.92 16.76
C LEU A 721 -13.87 13.08 16.78
N LYS A 722 -14.10 14.14 15.99
CA LYS A 722 -13.29 15.36 15.96
C LYS A 722 -13.56 16.22 17.19
#